data_f66e16de7f4c47e28b275d72b7141401
#
_entry.id   f66e16de7f4c47e28b275d72b7141401
#
_cell.length_a   1.000
_cell.length_b   1.000
_cell.length_c   1.000
_cell.angle_alpha   90.00
_cell.angle_beta   90.00
_cell.angle_gamma   90.00
#
_symmetry.space_group_name_H-M   'P 1'
#
loop_
_entity.id
_entity.type
_entity.pdbx_description
1 polymer ?
#
loop_
_entity_poly.entity_id
_entity_poly.type
_entity_poly.pdbx_seq_one_letter_code
_entity_poly.pdbx_strand_id
1 'polypeptide(L)'
;MNKKNMSGTRQTRALLGVTSLSLLTLGPVAIAPVHAAEPTALSEIRVGASQDTGTYTGSARRTAASRTDTPLIEVPQNVRVIPEKLAEDLGVTRFGDLMNYASGVASANDFSGTWDNYTMRGFDAATGSLINGFVASCNCGPQRDAATMERVEFLKGPSAALYGSSEPGGTYNRVTKKPQFTARHEAGLKVGTRGLRRGTVDLTGPLSQTVAYRLIAVAEKGATRTSLIDRKKYVLAPSITWTPDARTVVHYEADITRIRTPFDRGLMVIDGNVDALPRDRYLGEPGLPNMHVKGDVHQLTVDHALDDTWSVRAGVMHLKNLLDGLGVEPRTVQADGRTLTRRSSWRRIPSQDTSLQAEITGKLDTAGIRHTVLAGAMLSRYVYENDIRYSSERVAPYSIDIYAPVYGQPMPAYSATRSARYQRDTTQALYVQDQLDLSTQWKLMAGLRLDRFDQHARALTGSGWTGQQHRYTQLTPRVGATYLFEPHSAAFLSYGRSFRPNSGTTAAGDAFEPEKGTAWELGYKWDAPDGRLNASVSAFRIQKDNVLSTDPDNPDFSIATGRVRSQGVEADLAGDITPQVRLTASAAFIDAKVTRDTSANRQGKRFNGVPRVSGSLFALYHDQLANGSDYGVGAGLVHVGDRPGTATDSYRLPAYTTVNLSSYWQFSEPLRLTFNVDNLFDKTYYTGSLATFSLQPGLGRLVSVGVQYRF
;
A
#
# COMPACT_ATOMS: atom_id res chain seq x y z
N MET A 1 -68.76 16.57 0.41
CA MET A 1 -69.43 15.29 0.79
C MET A 1 -68.43 14.16 0.64
N ASN A 2 -68.40 13.39 1.68
CA ASN A 2 -67.71 12.06 1.84
C ASN A 2 -66.19 11.95 1.93
N LYS A 3 -65.81 11.75 3.17
CA LYS A 3 -64.61 11.10 3.73
C LYS A 3 -64.42 9.67 3.20
N LYS A 4 -63.19 9.23 3.03
CA LYS A 4 -62.75 7.91 3.53
C LYS A 4 -61.25 7.86 3.82
N ASN A 5 -61.00 7.43 5.03
CA ASN A 5 -59.72 7.14 5.67
C ASN A 5 -58.90 6.06 4.92
N MET A 6 -57.55 6.17 4.95
CA MET A 6 -56.69 5.00 5.06
C MET A 6 -55.47 5.31 5.90
N SER A 7 -55.21 4.42 6.80
CA SER A 7 -54.33 4.36 7.95
C SER A 7 -52.84 4.50 7.62
N GLY A 8 -52.16 5.31 8.43
CA GLY A 8 -50.70 5.39 8.43
C GLY A 8 -50.03 4.30 9.23
N THR A 9 -48.94 3.83 8.71
CA THR A 9 -47.95 3.02 9.46
C THR A 9 -46.84 3.96 9.95
N ARG A 10 -46.76 4.13 11.26
CA ARG A 10 -45.67 4.84 11.94
C ARG A 10 -44.40 4.03 11.88
N GLN A 11 -43.37 4.56 11.23
CA GLN A 11 -42.00 4.14 11.44
C GLN A 11 -41.37 4.92 12.58
N THR A 12 -41.04 4.20 13.63
CA THR A 12 -40.34 4.70 14.82
C THR A 12 -38.89 5.04 14.46
N ARG A 13 -38.55 6.33 14.47
CA ARG A 13 -37.16 6.80 14.44
C ARG A 13 -36.63 6.72 15.87
N ALA A 14 -35.67 5.82 16.09
CA ALA A 14 -34.83 5.82 17.28
C ALA A 14 -33.82 6.98 17.17
N LEU A 15 -33.96 7.99 18.00
CA LEU A 15 -32.96 9.01 18.28
C LEU A 15 -31.88 8.35 19.16
N LEU A 16 -30.66 8.16 18.58
CA LEU A 16 -29.46 7.91 19.39
C LEU A 16 -28.89 9.27 19.77
N GLY A 17 -29.04 9.64 21.02
CA GLY A 17 -28.46 10.82 21.63
C GLY A 17 -26.94 10.74 21.66
N VAL A 18 -26.29 11.82 21.23
CA VAL A 18 -24.85 12.04 21.39
C VAL A 18 -24.60 12.42 22.85
N THR A 19 -24.16 11.47 23.66
CA THR A 19 -23.64 11.75 24.98
C THR A 19 -22.21 12.32 24.88
N SER A 20 -22.05 13.54 25.35
CA SER A 20 -20.77 14.21 25.59
C SER A 20 -19.91 13.37 26.53
N LEU A 21 -18.73 12.94 26.05
CA LEU A 21 -17.73 12.24 26.84
C LEU A 21 -17.00 13.27 27.72
N SER A 22 -17.33 13.32 29.00
CA SER A 22 -16.61 14.07 30.03
C SER A 22 -15.24 13.44 30.25
N LEU A 23 -14.16 14.22 30.15
CA LEU A 23 -12.82 13.81 30.53
C LEU A 23 -12.80 13.47 32.03
N LEU A 24 -12.71 12.20 32.36
CA LEU A 24 -12.34 11.74 33.69
C LEU A 24 -10.81 11.87 33.84
N THR A 25 -10.39 12.72 34.74
CA THR A 25 -9.00 12.81 35.20
C THR A 25 -8.67 11.55 36.01
N LEU A 26 -7.97 10.62 35.40
CA LEU A 26 -7.38 9.48 36.10
C LEU A 26 -6.13 9.95 36.83
N GLY A 27 -6.17 9.95 38.14
CA GLY A 27 -4.99 10.14 39.02
C GLY A 27 -3.99 8.97 38.83
N PRO A 28 -2.71 9.15 39.20
CA PRO A 28 -1.67 8.16 38.98
C PRO A 28 -1.93 6.91 39.85
N VAL A 29 -2.27 5.78 39.17
CA VAL A 29 -2.25 4.47 39.81
C VAL A 29 -0.81 3.98 39.77
N ALA A 30 -0.19 3.91 40.93
CA ALA A 30 1.13 3.29 41.10
C ALA A 30 1.02 1.79 40.86
N ILE A 31 1.51 1.32 39.73
CA ILE A 31 1.63 -0.11 39.41
C ILE A 31 2.98 -0.57 39.95
N ALA A 32 2.97 -1.43 40.97
CA ALA A 32 4.16 -2.07 41.48
C ALA A 32 4.78 -3.01 40.42
N PRO A 33 6.11 -3.09 40.26
CA PRO A 33 6.73 -4.00 39.32
C PRO A 33 6.55 -5.45 39.72
N VAL A 34 5.86 -6.23 38.89
CA VAL A 34 5.79 -7.67 39.02
C VAL A 34 7.07 -8.26 38.42
N HIS A 35 7.91 -8.87 39.26
CA HIS A 35 9.08 -9.64 38.79
C HIS A 35 8.60 -10.92 38.10
N ALA A 36 8.97 -11.05 36.82
CA ALA A 36 8.69 -12.25 36.03
C ALA A 36 9.62 -13.41 36.45
N ALA A 37 9.05 -14.56 36.72
CA ALA A 37 9.79 -15.81 36.87
C ALA A 37 10.31 -16.28 35.49
N GLU A 38 11.53 -16.84 35.44
CA GLU A 38 12.14 -17.33 34.19
C GLU A 38 11.27 -18.43 33.55
N PRO A 39 11.01 -18.39 32.25
CA PRO A 39 10.18 -19.37 31.57
C PRO A 39 10.98 -20.64 31.25
N THR A 40 10.44 -21.78 31.64
CA THR A 40 10.91 -23.11 31.24
C THR A 40 10.74 -23.30 29.75
N ALA A 41 11.81 -23.68 29.02
CA ALA A 41 11.83 -23.88 27.59
C ALA A 41 10.90 -25.01 27.13
N LEU A 42 9.77 -24.66 26.54
CA LEU A 42 8.91 -25.53 25.74
C LEU A 42 8.97 -25.05 24.28
N SER A 43 8.70 -25.97 23.33
CA SER A 43 8.65 -25.61 21.88
C SER A 43 7.65 -24.48 21.64
N GLU A 44 8.21 -23.27 21.57
CA GLU A 44 7.49 -22.02 21.54
C GLU A 44 6.81 -21.80 20.17
N ILE A 45 5.49 -21.61 20.17
CA ILE A 45 4.96 -20.60 19.23
C ILE A 45 5.50 -19.26 19.73
N ARG A 46 6.65 -18.87 19.23
CA ARG A 46 7.16 -17.54 19.51
C ARG A 46 6.16 -16.56 18.94
N VAL A 47 5.45 -15.87 19.81
CA VAL A 47 4.70 -14.68 19.43
C VAL A 47 5.67 -13.85 18.61
N GLY A 48 5.47 -13.81 17.28
CA GLY A 48 6.46 -13.29 16.36
C GLY A 48 6.52 -11.76 16.39
N ALA A 49 6.91 -11.22 17.54
CA ALA A 49 7.65 -9.99 17.54
C ALA A 49 8.98 -10.33 16.83
N SER A 50 9.16 -9.88 15.58
CA SER A 50 10.49 -9.90 14.99
C SER A 50 11.39 -9.22 16.00
N GLN A 51 12.43 -9.91 16.48
CA GLN A 51 13.46 -9.22 17.24
C GLN A 51 13.92 -8.13 16.29
N ASP A 52 13.68 -6.88 16.65
CA ASP A 52 14.28 -5.75 15.95
C ASP A 52 15.79 -5.96 16.05
N THR A 53 16.36 -6.49 14.99
CA THR A 53 17.81 -6.77 14.93
C THR A 53 18.61 -5.48 14.86
N GLY A 54 17.93 -4.34 14.84
CA GLY A 54 18.58 -3.02 14.70
C GLY A 54 19.22 -2.82 13.31
N THR A 55 19.07 -3.76 12.38
CA THR A 55 19.67 -3.76 11.04
C THR A 55 18.64 -3.49 9.94
N TYR A 56 19.11 -3.28 8.69
CA TYR A 56 18.22 -3.10 7.54
C TYR A 56 17.91 -4.40 6.80
N THR A 57 18.46 -5.54 7.23
CA THR A 57 18.29 -6.83 6.55
C THR A 57 16.88 -7.39 6.65
N GLY A 58 16.11 -7.00 7.68
CA GLY A 58 14.73 -7.42 7.84
C GLY A 58 14.58 -8.94 7.93
N SER A 59 15.17 -9.56 8.95
CA SER A 59 15.09 -11.01 9.18
C SER A 59 13.69 -11.43 9.63
N ALA A 60 12.75 -11.56 8.68
CA ALA A 60 11.45 -12.12 8.96
C ALA A 60 11.51 -13.64 8.80
N ARG A 61 11.31 -14.41 9.87
CA ARG A 61 11.22 -15.87 9.79
C ARG A 61 10.04 -16.33 8.93
N ARG A 62 8.90 -15.67 9.05
CA ARG A 62 7.70 -15.94 8.24
C ARG A 62 7.35 -14.70 7.42
N THR A 63 7.37 -14.84 6.12
CA THR A 63 6.94 -13.78 5.19
C THR A 63 5.67 -14.18 4.45
N ALA A 64 5.00 -13.19 3.88
CA ALA A 64 3.85 -13.41 3.03
C ALA A 64 4.21 -14.13 1.71
N ALA A 65 5.48 -14.25 1.35
CA ALA A 65 5.92 -14.90 0.12
C ALA A 65 5.66 -16.41 0.11
N SER A 66 5.85 -17.08 1.25
CA SER A 66 5.62 -18.52 1.42
C SER A 66 4.46 -18.83 2.36
N ARG A 67 4.13 -17.93 3.29
CA ARG A 67 3.21 -18.13 4.42
C ARG A 67 3.64 -19.24 5.40
N THR A 68 4.87 -19.69 5.27
CA THR A 68 5.53 -20.70 6.09
C THR A 68 6.78 -20.12 6.73
N ASP A 69 7.35 -20.83 7.69
CA ASP A 69 8.63 -20.45 8.32
C ASP A 69 9.82 -20.92 7.46
N THR A 70 9.89 -20.40 6.23
CA THR A 70 10.93 -20.71 5.24
C THR A 70 11.89 -19.54 5.11
N PRO A 71 13.22 -19.76 5.23
CA PRO A 71 14.21 -18.73 5.03
C PRO A 71 14.06 -18.05 3.66
N LEU A 72 14.17 -16.74 3.61
CA LEU A 72 14.00 -16.00 2.34
C LEU A 72 14.99 -16.41 1.25
N ILE A 73 16.18 -16.87 1.65
CA ILE A 73 17.18 -17.39 0.71
C ILE A 73 16.68 -18.63 -0.06
N GLU A 74 15.84 -19.46 0.55
CA GLU A 74 15.29 -20.69 -0.04
C GLU A 74 14.02 -20.44 -0.87
N VAL A 75 13.33 -19.30 -0.68
CA VAL A 75 12.08 -19.00 -1.41
C VAL A 75 12.41 -18.62 -2.87
N PRO A 76 11.85 -19.29 -3.89
CA PRO A 76 12.15 -19.00 -5.30
C PRO A 76 11.37 -17.76 -5.81
N GLN A 77 11.56 -16.62 -5.16
CA GLN A 77 10.92 -15.34 -5.47
C GLN A 77 11.79 -14.21 -4.96
N ASN A 78 11.87 -13.11 -5.68
CA ASN A 78 12.48 -11.89 -5.15
C ASN A 78 11.53 -11.24 -4.14
N VAL A 79 12.00 -11.11 -2.90
CA VAL A 79 11.27 -10.49 -1.79
C VAL A 79 12.17 -9.43 -1.16
N ARG A 80 11.69 -8.18 -1.14
CA ARG A 80 12.36 -7.10 -0.42
C ARG A 80 11.60 -6.82 0.87
N VAL A 81 12.29 -6.87 2.00
CA VAL A 81 11.75 -6.49 3.31
C VAL A 81 12.33 -5.14 3.72
N ILE A 82 11.48 -4.20 4.09
CA ILE A 82 11.86 -2.92 4.67
C ILE A 82 11.39 -2.90 6.12
N PRO A 83 12.31 -2.97 7.11
CA PRO A 83 11.96 -2.97 8.53
C PRO A 83 11.66 -1.55 9.05
N GLU A 84 11.01 -1.47 10.23
CA GLU A 84 10.76 -0.22 10.95
C GLU A 84 12.02 0.62 11.12
N LYS A 85 13.15 -0.01 11.46
CA LYS A 85 14.43 0.67 11.67
C LYS A 85 14.87 1.54 10.51
N LEU A 86 14.68 1.07 9.26
CA LEU A 86 14.97 1.89 8.09
C LEU A 86 14.02 3.09 7.99
N ALA A 87 12.73 2.92 8.29
CA ALA A 87 11.75 4.01 8.29
C ALA A 87 12.09 5.08 9.36
N GLU A 88 12.53 4.66 10.54
CA GLU A 88 13.00 5.56 11.61
C GLU A 88 14.24 6.34 11.18
N ASP A 89 15.26 5.66 10.66
CA ASP A 89 16.54 6.28 10.28
C ASP A 89 16.37 7.22 9.07
N LEU A 90 15.46 6.94 8.15
CA LEU A 90 15.03 7.85 7.09
C LEU A 90 14.20 9.03 7.63
N GLY A 91 13.61 8.91 8.81
CA GLY A 91 12.71 9.90 9.39
C GLY A 91 11.36 10.04 8.67
N VAL A 92 10.95 9.02 7.91
CA VAL A 92 9.70 9.06 7.14
C VAL A 92 8.49 8.90 8.05
N THR A 93 7.39 9.56 7.66
CA THR A 93 6.12 9.49 8.38
C THR A 93 5.01 8.86 7.54
N ARG A 94 5.18 8.86 6.22
CA ARG A 94 4.23 8.28 5.26
C ARG A 94 4.75 6.95 4.75
N PHE A 95 3.88 5.98 4.73
CA PHE A 95 4.17 4.68 4.16
C PHE A 95 4.73 4.77 2.73
N GLY A 96 4.17 5.69 1.92
CA GLY A 96 4.55 5.88 0.53
C GLY A 96 6.00 6.28 0.29
N ASP A 97 6.62 6.94 1.26
CA ASP A 97 8.01 7.37 1.12
C ASP A 97 8.99 6.18 1.15
N LEU A 98 8.59 5.04 1.75
CA LEU A 98 9.37 3.80 1.77
C LEU A 98 9.38 3.07 0.43
N MET A 99 8.38 3.31 -0.44
CA MET A 99 8.27 2.67 -1.75
C MET A 99 9.48 2.97 -2.64
N ASN A 100 10.14 4.10 -2.45
CA ASN A 100 11.33 4.49 -3.20
C ASN A 100 12.55 3.61 -2.89
N TYR A 101 12.54 2.84 -1.77
CA TYR A 101 13.65 2.01 -1.32
C TYR A 101 13.47 0.52 -1.64
N ALA A 102 12.56 0.21 -2.57
CA ALA A 102 12.38 -1.11 -3.15
C ALA A 102 12.52 -1.04 -4.68
N SER A 103 13.35 -1.88 -5.28
CA SER A 103 13.58 -1.87 -6.72
C SER A 103 12.30 -2.22 -7.49
N GLY A 104 12.10 -1.57 -8.64
CA GLY A 104 10.95 -1.81 -9.51
C GLY A 104 9.61 -1.26 -9.00
N VAL A 105 9.60 -0.53 -7.88
CA VAL A 105 8.42 0.15 -7.34
C VAL A 105 8.49 1.62 -7.70
N ALA A 106 7.36 2.20 -8.10
CA ALA A 106 7.24 3.62 -8.41
C ALA A 106 5.92 4.19 -7.88
N SER A 107 5.99 5.43 -7.40
CA SER A 107 4.79 6.19 -7.03
C SER A 107 3.97 6.50 -8.28
N ALA A 108 2.65 6.40 -8.15
CA ALA A 108 1.67 6.85 -9.12
C ALA A 108 0.92 8.08 -8.60
N ASN A 109 -0.12 8.53 -9.30
CA ASN A 109 -0.90 9.69 -8.87
C ASN A 109 -1.69 9.36 -7.58
N ASP A 110 -1.34 10.00 -6.49
CA ASP A 110 -1.96 9.85 -5.16
C ASP A 110 -2.97 10.96 -4.81
N PHE A 111 -3.24 11.84 -5.76
CA PHE A 111 -4.11 13.02 -5.61
C PHE A 111 -3.76 13.86 -4.38
N SER A 112 -2.48 14.27 -4.33
CA SER A 112 -1.90 15.08 -3.25
C SER A 112 -2.08 14.43 -1.86
N GLY A 113 -1.90 13.13 -1.79
CA GLY A 113 -1.92 12.39 -0.53
C GLY A 113 -3.33 11.99 -0.06
N THR A 114 -4.29 11.90 -0.97
CA THR A 114 -5.64 11.42 -0.64
C THR A 114 -5.64 9.91 -0.36
N TRP A 115 -4.91 9.12 -1.16
CA TRP A 115 -4.75 7.66 -0.98
C TRP A 115 -3.38 7.17 -1.44
N ASP A 116 -3.05 5.93 -1.13
CA ASP A 116 -1.83 5.27 -1.59
C ASP A 116 -2.01 4.74 -3.03
N ASN A 117 -1.06 5.02 -3.92
CA ASN A 117 -1.07 4.53 -5.28
C ASN A 117 0.35 4.27 -5.80
N TYR A 118 0.64 3.01 -6.12
CA TYR A 118 1.98 2.55 -6.53
C TYR A 118 1.89 1.57 -7.68
N THR A 119 2.97 1.50 -8.45
CA THR A 119 3.18 0.44 -9.43
C THR A 119 4.37 -0.42 -9.04
N MET A 120 4.32 -1.71 -9.35
CA MET A 120 5.43 -2.64 -9.21
C MET A 120 5.68 -3.34 -10.54
N ARG A 121 6.91 -3.26 -11.05
CA ARG A 121 7.27 -3.77 -12.38
C ARG A 121 6.34 -3.24 -13.50
N GLY A 122 5.80 -2.03 -13.29
CA GLY A 122 4.88 -1.34 -14.21
C GLY A 122 3.39 -1.66 -14.03
N PHE A 123 3.02 -2.61 -13.20
CA PHE A 123 1.61 -2.95 -12.91
C PHE A 123 1.12 -2.30 -11.62
N ASP A 124 -0.18 -2.11 -11.48
CA ASP A 124 -0.81 -1.58 -10.27
C ASP A 124 -0.50 -2.49 -9.07
N ALA A 125 0.10 -1.94 -8.02
CA ALA A 125 0.39 -2.66 -6.79
C ALA A 125 -0.52 -2.26 -5.62
N ALA A 126 -1.32 -1.22 -5.78
CA ALA A 126 -2.23 -0.74 -4.74
C ALA A 126 -3.46 -1.63 -4.60
N THR A 127 -4.01 -2.09 -5.74
CA THR A 127 -5.13 -3.04 -5.76
C THR A 127 -4.64 -4.45 -5.42
N GLY A 128 -5.17 -5.05 -4.35
CA GLY A 128 -4.73 -6.37 -3.89
C GLY A 128 -3.47 -6.35 -3.01
N SER A 129 -3.12 -5.19 -2.44
CA SER A 129 -2.12 -5.12 -1.37
C SER A 129 -2.56 -5.91 -0.14
N LEU A 130 -1.59 -6.29 0.70
CA LEU A 130 -1.86 -7.12 1.87
C LEU A 130 -1.69 -6.33 3.16
N ILE A 131 -2.46 -6.73 4.18
CA ILE A 131 -2.29 -6.33 5.58
C ILE A 131 -2.16 -7.61 6.41
N ASN A 132 -0.99 -7.88 6.98
CA ASN A 132 -0.71 -9.11 7.74
C ASN A 132 -1.11 -10.39 6.98
N GLY A 133 -0.95 -10.42 5.64
CA GLY A 133 -1.29 -11.55 4.79
C GLY A 133 -2.77 -11.65 4.37
N PHE A 134 -3.63 -10.70 4.74
CA PHE A 134 -5.00 -10.58 4.23
C PHE A 134 -5.05 -9.61 3.05
N VAL A 135 -5.80 -9.96 2.02
CA VAL A 135 -5.97 -9.09 0.84
C VAL A 135 -6.84 -7.89 1.20
N ALA A 136 -6.34 -6.70 0.90
CA ALA A 136 -7.05 -5.44 1.03
C ALA A 136 -7.41 -4.92 -0.37
N SER A 137 -8.62 -5.19 -0.82
CA SER A 137 -9.03 -5.00 -2.23
C SER A 137 -9.28 -3.56 -2.65
N CYS A 138 -9.21 -2.59 -1.76
CA CYS A 138 -9.55 -1.21 -2.09
C CYS A 138 -8.33 -0.28 -2.18
N ASN A 139 -8.23 0.43 -3.31
CA ASN A 139 -7.26 1.50 -3.54
C ASN A 139 -7.77 2.91 -3.15
N CYS A 140 -8.98 3.05 -2.60
CA CYS A 140 -9.58 4.33 -2.22
C CYS A 140 -9.52 4.59 -0.71
N GLY A 141 -8.72 3.84 0.02
CA GLY A 141 -8.51 4.01 1.47
C GLY A 141 -7.53 5.13 1.79
N PRO A 142 -7.51 5.62 3.04
CA PRO A 142 -6.58 6.65 3.47
C PRO A 142 -5.13 6.19 3.36
N GLN A 143 -4.24 7.14 3.08
CA GLN A 143 -2.80 6.89 3.17
C GLN A 143 -2.43 6.36 4.56
N ARG A 144 -1.70 5.26 4.60
CA ARG A 144 -1.29 4.62 5.84
C ARG A 144 -0.10 5.32 6.47
N ASP A 145 0.02 5.16 7.77
CA ASP A 145 1.07 5.79 8.57
C ASP A 145 2.20 4.81 8.86
N ALA A 146 3.46 5.30 8.77
CA ALA A 146 4.62 4.48 9.08
C ALA A 146 4.69 4.09 10.57
N ALA A 147 4.07 4.86 11.48
CA ALA A 147 4.09 4.58 12.91
C ALA A 147 3.43 3.25 13.31
N THR A 148 2.44 2.77 12.51
CA THR A 148 1.74 1.51 12.81
C THR A 148 2.44 0.28 12.23
N MET A 149 3.55 0.46 11.50
CA MET A 149 4.18 -0.56 10.70
C MET A 149 5.42 -1.14 11.39
N GLU A 150 5.51 -2.45 11.45
CA GLU A 150 6.72 -3.18 11.85
C GLU A 150 7.66 -3.35 10.66
N ARG A 151 7.11 -3.74 9.49
CA ARG A 151 7.85 -3.91 8.25
C ARG A 151 6.93 -3.89 7.03
N VAL A 152 7.51 -3.73 5.86
CA VAL A 152 6.87 -3.94 4.56
C VAL A 152 7.59 -5.04 3.81
N GLU A 153 6.84 -5.95 3.23
CA GLU A 153 7.33 -7.03 2.39
C GLU A 153 6.86 -6.79 0.96
N PHE A 154 7.78 -6.59 0.02
CA PHE A 154 7.50 -6.47 -1.41
C PHE A 154 7.65 -7.84 -2.04
N LEU A 155 6.53 -8.43 -2.44
CA LEU A 155 6.45 -9.74 -3.09
C LEU A 155 6.45 -9.53 -4.59
N LYS A 156 7.60 -9.67 -5.24
CA LYS A 156 7.74 -9.37 -6.67
C LYS A 156 7.29 -10.55 -7.52
N GLY A 157 6.55 -10.27 -8.59
CA GLY A 157 5.95 -11.29 -9.45
C GLY A 157 4.58 -11.81 -8.96
N PRO A 158 4.00 -12.82 -9.64
CA PRO A 158 2.65 -13.29 -9.38
C PRO A 158 2.48 -13.88 -7.98
N SER A 159 1.55 -13.35 -7.20
CA SER A 159 1.18 -13.84 -5.86
C SER A 159 -0.18 -14.55 -5.84
N ALA A 160 -0.80 -14.74 -7.01
CA ALA A 160 -2.17 -15.22 -7.11
C ALA A 160 -2.37 -16.65 -6.61
N ALA A 161 -1.35 -17.50 -6.65
CA ALA A 161 -1.43 -18.87 -6.12
C ALA A 161 -1.61 -18.93 -4.59
N LEU A 162 -1.36 -17.85 -3.87
CA LEU A 162 -1.63 -17.74 -2.42
C LEU A 162 -2.77 -16.77 -2.11
N TYR A 163 -2.86 -15.67 -2.86
CA TYR A 163 -3.72 -14.54 -2.51
C TYR A 163 -4.90 -14.33 -3.48
N GLY A 164 -4.96 -15.09 -4.58
CA GLY A 164 -6.02 -14.98 -5.57
C GLY A 164 -5.82 -13.84 -6.56
N SER A 165 -6.92 -13.18 -6.93
CA SER A 165 -6.90 -12.10 -7.92
C SER A 165 -5.84 -11.04 -7.62
N SER A 166 -4.84 -10.93 -8.48
CA SER A 166 -3.73 -9.97 -8.34
C SER A 166 -3.11 -9.60 -9.68
N GLU A 167 -2.43 -8.46 -9.71
CA GLU A 167 -1.59 -8.06 -10.85
C GLU A 167 -0.30 -8.90 -10.92
N PRO A 168 0.23 -9.14 -12.12
CA PRO A 168 1.40 -10.00 -12.28
C PRO A 168 2.73 -9.35 -11.87
N GLY A 169 2.76 -8.03 -11.66
CA GLY A 169 3.97 -7.30 -11.26
C GLY A 169 4.43 -7.60 -9.85
N GLY A 170 3.49 -7.88 -8.97
CA GLY A 170 3.70 -8.14 -7.56
C GLY A 170 2.72 -7.44 -6.67
N THR A 171 2.87 -7.63 -5.38
CA THR A 171 2.10 -6.97 -4.32
C THR A 171 3.00 -6.63 -3.14
N TYR A 172 2.52 -5.81 -2.22
CA TYR A 172 3.21 -5.56 -0.95
C TYR A 172 2.33 -5.95 0.23
N ASN A 173 2.98 -6.45 1.28
CA ASN A 173 2.36 -6.80 2.55
C ASN A 173 2.82 -5.83 3.63
N ARG A 174 1.89 -5.12 4.26
CA ARG A 174 2.14 -4.33 5.46
C ARG A 174 1.97 -5.21 6.67
N VAL A 175 3.04 -5.38 7.43
CA VAL A 175 3.01 -6.05 8.73
C VAL A 175 2.94 -4.97 9.80
N THR A 176 1.93 -5.04 10.64
CA THR A 176 1.68 -4.08 11.72
C THR A 176 2.45 -4.46 12.98
N LYS A 177 2.79 -3.46 13.78
CA LYS A 177 3.40 -3.65 15.10
C LYS A 177 2.50 -4.45 16.02
N LYS A 178 3.04 -5.47 16.67
CA LYS A 178 2.31 -6.32 17.61
C LYS A 178 2.56 -5.92 19.06
N PRO A 179 1.62 -6.21 19.99
CA PRO A 179 1.83 -6.09 21.43
C PRO A 179 3.07 -6.84 21.91
N GLN A 180 3.78 -6.26 22.86
CA GLN A 180 4.97 -6.86 23.48
C GLN A 180 4.68 -7.15 24.96
N PHE A 181 5.23 -8.24 25.48
CA PHE A 181 5.14 -8.56 26.92
C PHE A 181 6.19 -7.81 27.77
N THR A 182 7.04 -7.02 27.13
CA THR A 182 7.93 -6.06 27.78
C THR A 182 7.34 -4.66 27.62
N ALA A 183 7.22 -3.91 28.70
CA ALA A 183 6.71 -2.55 28.65
C ALA A 183 7.68 -1.64 27.87
N ARG A 184 7.13 -0.92 26.89
CA ARG A 184 7.82 0.12 26.11
C ARG A 184 6.81 1.20 25.77
N HIS A 185 7.04 2.38 26.34
CA HIS A 185 6.17 3.53 26.13
C HIS A 185 7.00 4.63 25.46
N GLU A 186 6.47 5.18 24.38
CA GLU A 186 7.13 6.22 23.62
C GLU A 186 6.14 7.31 23.21
N ALA A 187 6.56 8.57 23.35
CA ALA A 187 5.85 9.73 22.83
C ALA A 187 6.79 10.56 21.95
N GLY A 188 6.28 11.06 20.83
CA GLY A 188 7.05 11.83 19.86
C GLY A 188 6.35 13.11 19.43
N LEU A 189 7.14 14.16 19.22
CA LEU A 189 6.71 15.40 18.59
C LEU A 189 7.63 15.72 17.43
N LYS A 190 7.07 16.11 16.26
CA LYS A 190 7.83 16.54 15.08
C LYS A 190 7.21 17.82 14.54
N VAL A 191 8.05 18.82 14.28
CA VAL A 191 7.66 20.08 13.65
C VAL A 191 8.54 20.34 12.44
N GLY A 192 8.03 21.06 11.46
CA GLY A 192 8.81 21.34 10.25
C GLY A 192 8.22 22.46 9.39
N THR A 193 8.92 22.74 8.33
CA THR A 193 8.45 23.64 7.27
C THR A 193 7.17 23.12 6.64
N ARG A 194 6.53 23.90 5.77
CA ARG A 194 5.24 23.57 5.12
C ARG A 194 4.12 23.24 6.11
N GLY A 195 4.18 23.84 7.31
CA GLY A 195 3.17 23.70 8.35
C GLY A 195 3.13 22.32 9.03
N LEU A 196 4.19 21.49 8.89
CA LEU A 196 4.24 20.18 9.52
C LEU A 196 4.22 20.30 11.06
N ARG A 197 3.25 19.63 11.67
CA ARG A 197 3.14 19.40 13.11
C ARG A 197 2.60 18.00 13.31
N ARG A 198 3.32 17.19 14.06
CA ARG A 198 2.96 15.78 14.27
C ARG A 198 3.23 15.39 15.71
N GLY A 199 2.25 14.74 16.34
CA GLY A 199 2.38 14.04 17.60
C GLY A 199 2.15 12.55 17.42
N THR A 200 2.92 11.73 18.12
CA THR A 200 2.82 10.26 18.12
C THR A 200 2.87 9.73 19.54
N VAL A 201 2.15 8.66 19.80
CA VAL A 201 2.23 7.88 21.04
C VAL A 201 2.21 6.41 20.64
N ASP A 202 3.10 5.60 21.21
CA ASP A 202 3.18 4.16 21.04
C ASP A 202 3.40 3.51 22.41
N LEU A 203 2.38 2.87 22.94
CA LEU A 203 2.36 2.26 24.28
C LEU A 203 2.16 0.77 24.12
N THR A 204 3.06 -0.05 24.62
CA THR A 204 2.93 -1.49 24.64
C THR A 204 3.43 -2.06 25.97
N GLY A 205 2.85 -3.17 26.41
CA GLY A 205 3.26 -3.85 27.61
C GLY A 205 2.31 -4.97 28.02
N PRO A 206 2.64 -5.73 29.06
CA PRO A 206 1.76 -6.76 29.59
C PRO A 206 0.59 -6.15 30.37
N LEU A 207 -0.60 -6.70 30.20
CA LEU A 207 -1.75 -6.56 31.11
C LEU A 207 -1.77 -7.70 32.13
N SER A 208 -1.23 -8.86 31.74
CA SER A 208 -1.03 -10.04 32.60
C SER A 208 0.12 -10.86 32.02
N GLN A 209 0.42 -12.01 32.62
CA GLN A 209 1.42 -12.95 32.08
C GLN A 209 1.02 -13.53 30.69
N THR A 210 -0.27 -13.51 30.38
CA THR A 210 -0.79 -14.10 29.12
C THR A 210 -1.43 -13.06 28.20
N VAL A 211 -1.53 -11.81 28.60
CA VAL A 211 -2.17 -10.75 27.80
C VAL A 211 -1.26 -9.55 27.68
N ALA A 212 -0.98 -9.15 26.45
CA ALA A 212 -0.24 -7.91 26.13
C ALA A 212 -1.10 -6.98 25.28
N TYR A 213 -0.89 -5.67 25.44
CA TYR A 213 -1.57 -4.63 24.68
C TYR A 213 -0.57 -3.78 23.88
N ARG A 214 -1.06 -3.13 22.82
CA ARG A 214 -0.41 -1.99 22.19
C ARG A 214 -1.44 -0.96 21.76
N LEU A 215 -1.11 0.32 21.95
CA LEU A 215 -1.91 1.44 21.50
C LEU A 215 -0.99 2.44 20.79
N ILE A 216 -1.25 2.64 19.48
CA ILE A 216 -0.55 3.65 18.70
C ILE A 216 -1.55 4.75 18.35
N ALA A 217 -1.16 6.01 18.58
CA ALA A 217 -1.95 7.16 18.19
C ALA A 217 -1.08 8.19 17.45
N VAL A 218 -1.65 8.78 16.38
CA VAL A 218 -1.00 9.82 15.57
C VAL A 218 -1.96 10.96 15.33
N ALA A 219 -1.47 12.19 15.49
CA ALA A 219 -2.13 13.41 15.03
C ALA A 219 -1.14 14.24 14.21
N GLU A 220 -1.50 14.56 12.95
CA GLU A 220 -0.63 15.27 12.02
C GLU A 220 -1.40 16.37 11.28
N LYS A 221 -0.73 17.52 11.09
CA LYS A 221 -1.19 18.62 10.23
C LYS A 221 -0.03 19.08 9.35
N GLY A 222 -0.32 19.50 8.10
CA GLY A 222 0.64 20.12 7.19
C GLY A 222 1.35 19.14 6.27
N ALA A 223 2.61 19.48 5.91
CA ALA A 223 3.42 18.80 4.90
C ALA A 223 2.74 18.79 3.51
N THR A 224 2.21 19.94 3.06
CA THR A 224 1.52 20.12 1.79
C THR A 224 2.37 20.93 0.79
N ARG A 225 2.08 20.80 -0.51
CA ARG A 225 2.82 21.49 -1.58
C ARG A 225 2.55 23.00 -1.60
N THR A 226 1.39 23.45 -1.08
CA THR A 226 1.00 24.88 -1.01
C THR A 226 0.30 25.16 0.31
N SER A 227 0.39 26.41 0.80
CA SER A 227 -0.32 26.87 2.00
C SER A 227 -1.84 26.90 1.88
N LEU A 228 -2.36 26.86 0.63
CA LEU A 228 -3.81 26.83 0.35
C LEU A 228 -4.45 25.46 0.63
N ILE A 229 -3.65 24.42 0.92
CA ILE A 229 -4.11 23.07 1.24
C ILE A 229 -3.99 22.84 2.75
N ASP A 230 -5.11 22.69 3.45
CA ASP A 230 -5.14 22.26 4.87
C ASP A 230 -5.35 20.73 4.92
N ARG A 231 -4.30 20.01 5.36
CA ARG A 231 -4.35 18.56 5.51
C ARG A 231 -4.18 18.17 6.97
N LYS A 232 -5.07 17.32 7.46
CA LYS A 232 -5.02 16.75 8.82
C LYS A 232 -5.17 15.24 8.74
N LYS A 233 -4.39 14.51 9.52
CA LYS A 233 -4.43 13.06 9.64
C LYS A 233 -4.48 12.65 11.11
N TYR A 234 -5.34 11.68 11.42
CA TYR A 234 -5.46 11.05 12.74
C TYR A 234 -5.44 9.55 12.55
N VAL A 235 -4.67 8.87 13.38
CA VAL A 235 -4.60 7.40 13.42
C VAL A 235 -4.78 6.95 14.86
N LEU A 236 -5.54 5.89 15.06
CA LEU A 236 -5.68 5.18 16.31
C LEU A 236 -5.60 3.68 16.01
N ALA A 237 -4.58 3.00 16.55
CA ALA A 237 -4.35 1.60 16.30
C ALA A 237 -4.17 0.82 17.61
N PRO A 238 -5.29 0.40 18.25
CA PRO A 238 -5.27 -0.50 19.39
C PRO A 238 -5.07 -1.95 18.96
N SER A 239 -4.32 -2.71 19.73
CA SER A 239 -4.19 -4.16 19.53
C SER A 239 -3.97 -4.88 20.86
N ILE A 240 -4.35 -6.15 20.89
CA ILE A 240 -4.21 -7.05 22.03
C ILE A 240 -3.75 -8.41 21.55
N THR A 241 -2.84 -9.03 22.29
CA THR A 241 -2.41 -10.41 22.09
C THR A 241 -2.69 -11.18 23.36
N TRP A 242 -3.33 -12.32 23.22
CA TRP A 242 -3.63 -13.26 24.29
C TRP A 242 -3.02 -14.62 24.00
N THR A 243 -2.23 -15.15 24.93
CA THR A 243 -1.58 -16.46 24.89
C THR A 243 -2.16 -17.33 26.00
N PRO A 244 -3.34 -17.93 25.81
CA PRO A 244 -4.02 -18.72 26.86
C PRO A 244 -3.18 -19.92 27.35
N ASP A 245 -2.35 -20.44 26.46
CA ASP A 245 -1.40 -21.52 26.70
C ASP A 245 -0.16 -21.38 25.80
N ALA A 246 0.80 -22.31 25.94
CA ALA A 246 2.07 -22.27 25.17
C ALA A 246 1.89 -22.55 23.66
N ARG A 247 0.74 -23.03 23.22
CA ARG A 247 0.46 -23.47 21.85
C ARG A 247 -0.51 -22.54 21.11
N THR A 248 -1.15 -21.59 21.81
CA THR A 248 -2.22 -20.77 21.24
C THR A 248 -1.89 -19.29 21.34
N VAL A 249 -2.00 -18.58 20.22
CA VAL A 249 -1.91 -17.13 20.16
C VAL A 249 -3.18 -16.58 19.53
N VAL A 250 -3.90 -15.72 20.24
CA VAL A 250 -5.04 -14.97 19.74
C VAL A 250 -4.63 -13.50 19.65
N HIS A 251 -4.75 -12.92 18.47
CA HIS A 251 -4.38 -11.53 18.23
C HIS A 251 -5.53 -10.77 17.60
N TYR A 252 -5.92 -9.66 18.24
CA TYR A 252 -6.85 -8.69 17.66
C TYR A 252 -6.16 -7.35 17.46
N GLU A 253 -6.43 -6.70 16.34
CA GLU A 253 -5.96 -5.35 16.05
C GLU A 253 -6.99 -4.54 15.28
N ALA A 254 -6.93 -3.22 15.46
CA ALA A 254 -7.65 -2.26 14.63
C ALA A 254 -6.69 -1.14 14.16
N ASP A 255 -6.94 -0.61 12.95
CA ASP A 255 -6.31 0.62 12.42
C ASP A 255 -7.41 1.54 11.95
N ILE A 256 -7.64 2.61 12.71
CA ILE A 256 -8.67 3.63 12.47
C ILE A 256 -7.97 4.88 11.97
N THR A 257 -8.02 5.14 10.66
CA THR A 257 -7.37 6.28 10.02
C THR A 257 -8.40 7.28 9.50
N ARG A 258 -8.18 8.57 9.75
CA ARG A 258 -9.02 9.69 9.32
C ARG A 258 -8.15 10.76 8.70
N ILE A 259 -8.38 11.08 7.42
CA ILE A 259 -7.72 12.21 6.73
C ILE A 259 -8.78 13.24 6.33
N ARG A 260 -8.45 14.51 6.52
CA ARG A 260 -9.20 15.66 6.00
C ARG A 260 -8.26 16.46 5.12
N THR A 261 -8.59 16.60 3.84
CA THR A 261 -7.77 17.31 2.84
C THR A 261 -8.65 17.78 1.69
N PRO A 262 -8.38 18.90 1.03
CA PRO A 262 -9.00 19.21 -0.24
C PRO A 262 -8.69 18.13 -1.28
N PHE A 263 -9.60 17.88 -2.21
CA PHE A 263 -9.34 17.02 -3.36
C PHE A 263 -8.53 17.79 -4.40
N ASP A 264 -7.22 17.56 -4.43
CA ASP A 264 -6.31 18.25 -5.33
C ASP A 264 -5.92 17.36 -6.52
N ARG A 265 -6.34 17.77 -7.72
CA ARG A 265 -5.96 17.09 -8.97
C ARG A 265 -4.52 17.38 -9.41
N GLY A 266 -3.84 18.33 -8.75
CA GLY A 266 -2.52 18.79 -9.15
C GLY A 266 -2.57 19.92 -10.19
N LEU A 267 -1.61 19.91 -11.10
CA LEU A 267 -1.43 20.93 -12.14
C LEU A 267 -1.98 20.49 -13.49
N MET A 268 -1.99 21.45 -14.43
CA MET A 268 -2.23 21.22 -15.85
C MET A 268 -0.90 21.13 -16.61
N VAL A 269 -0.89 20.27 -17.63
CA VAL A 269 0.13 20.27 -18.68
C VAL A 269 -0.42 21.14 -19.82
N ILE A 270 0.33 22.17 -20.20
CA ILE A 270 -0.08 23.16 -21.22
C ILE A 270 0.85 22.98 -22.42
N ASP A 271 0.29 22.68 -23.59
CA ASP A 271 1.03 22.46 -24.85
C ASP A 271 2.22 21.47 -24.69
N GLY A 272 2.00 20.42 -23.90
CA GLY A 272 3.04 19.42 -23.61
C GLY A 272 4.07 19.86 -22.57
N ASN A 273 4.02 21.12 -22.09
CA ASN A 273 4.93 21.65 -21.09
C ASN A 273 4.41 21.34 -19.67
N VAL A 274 5.15 20.52 -18.93
CA VAL A 274 4.85 20.16 -17.53
C VAL A 274 5.24 21.27 -16.54
N ASP A 275 6.17 22.15 -16.91
CA ASP A 275 6.70 23.24 -16.08
C ASP A 275 6.00 24.59 -16.37
N ALA A 276 4.88 24.57 -17.10
CA ALA A 276 4.14 25.80 -17.49
C ALA A 276 3.58 26.58 -16.28
N LEU A 277 3.37 25.90 -15.14
CA LEU A 277 2.84 26.50 -13.91
C LEU A 277 3.78 26.26 -12.72
N PRO A 278 3.88 27.22 -11.79
CA PRO A 278 4.61 27.01 -10.53
C PRO A 278 4.09 25.77 -9.80
N ARG A 279 5.00 24.96 -9.20
CA ARG A 279 4.64 23.71 -8.51
C ARG A 279 3.65 23.88 -7.35
N ASP A 280 3.59 25.06 -6.73
CA ASP A 280 2.68 25.41 -5.64
C ASP A 280 1.35 26.02 -6.11
N ARG A 281 1.14 26.17 -7.43
CA ARG A 281 -0.12 26.65 -8.00
C ARG A 281 -1.26 25.72 -7.59
N TYR A 282 -2.35 26.29 -7.03
CA TYR A 282 -3.54 25.57 -6.69
C TYR A 282 -4.64 25.86 -7.71
N LEU A 283 -5.12 24.84 -8.41
CA LEU A 283 -6.17 24.95 -9.44
C LEU A 283 -7.55 24.57 -8.91
N GLY A 284 -7.63 24.13 -7.67
CA GLY A 284 -8.88 23.90 -6.94
C GLY A 284 -9.49 25.19 -6.41
N GLU A 285 -10.27 25.09 -5.33
CA GLU A 285 -10.91 26.23 -4.66
C GLU A 285 -10.57 26.18 -3.17
N PRO A 286 -9.77 27.13 -2.65
CA PRO A 286 -9.52 27.26 -1.22
C PRO A 286 -10.82 27.59 -0.46
N GLY A 287 -10.90 27.17 0.81
CA GLY A 287 -12.04 27.46 1.68
C GLY A 287 -13.24 26.52 1.51
N LEU A 288 -13.23 25.62 0.51
CA LEU A 288 -14.21 24.54 0.45
C LEU A 288 -14.06 23.56 1.62
N PRO A 289 -15.15 22.92 2.07
CA PRO A 289 -15.05 21.83 3.03
C PRO A 289 -14.09 20.75 2.54
N ASN A 290 -13.18 20.32 3.41
CA ASN A 290 -12.24 19.25 3.10
C ASN A 290 -12.98 17.93 2.82
N MET A 291 -12.45 17.16 1.89
CA MET A 291 -12.82 15.76 1.76
C MET A 291 -12.46 14.99 3.02
N HIS A 292 -13.31 14.03 3.35
CA HIS A 292 -13.09 13.05 4.41
C HIS A 292 -12.67 11.73 3.79
N VAL A 293 -11.44 11.29 4.08
CA VAL A 293 -10.97 9.95 3.75
C VAL A 293 -10.90 9.16 5.06
N LYS A 294 -11.72 8.12 5.17
CA LYS A 294 -11.84 7.29 6.38
C LYS A 294 -11.46 5.87 6.03
N GLY A 295 -10.75 5.20 6.92
CA GLY A 295 -10.46 3.77 6.81
C GLY A 295 -10.47 3.14 8.18
N ASP A 296 -11.17 2.04 8.30
CA ASP A 296 -11.24 1.20 9.49
C ASP A 296 -10.85 -0.22 9.09
N VAL A 297 -9.81 -0.75 9.71
CA VAL A 297 -9.37 -2.15 9.57
C VAL A 297 -9.55 -2.82 10.92
N HIS A 298 -10.15 -3.99 10.92
CA HIS A 298 -10.25 -4.86 12.09
C HIS A 298 -9.76 -6.24 11.68
N GLN A 299 -8.85 -6.81 12.44
CA GLN A 299 -8.36 -8.17 12.23
C GLN A 299 -8.41 -8.96 13.54
N LEU A 300 -8.82 -10.22 13.44
CA LEU A 300 -8.69 -11.21 14.48
C LEU A 300 -8.01 -12.43 13.88
N THR A 301 -6.94 -12.90 14.50
CA THR A 301 -6.22 -14.13 14.11
C THR A 301 -6.03 -15.03 15.29
N VAL A 302 -6.07 -16.34 15.02
CA VAL A 302 -5.77 -17.41 15.96
C VAL A 302 -4.71 -18.29 15.30
N ASP A 303 -3.57 -18.42 15.95
CA ASP A 303 -2.52 -19.37 15.61
C ASP A 303 -2.49 -20.44 16.68
N HIS A 304 -2.52 -21.71 16.29
CA HIS A 304 -2.49 -22.85 17.23
C HIS A 304 -1.57 -23.96 16.73
N ALA A 305 -0.57 -24.37 17.54
CA ALA A 305 0.23 -25.55 17.28
C ALA A 305 -0.55 -26.78 17.72
N LEU A 306 -0.89 -27.63 16.77
CA LEU A 306 -1.52 -28.96 17.09
C LEU A 306 -0.50 -29.86 17.78
N ASP A 307 0.72 -29.87 17.23
CA ASP A 307 1.88 -30.57 17.75
C ASP A 307 3.18 -29.85 17.30
N ASP A 308 4.33 -30.51 17.40
CA ASP A 308 5.63 -29.93 17.01
C ASP A 308 5.83 -29.79 15.48
N THR A 309 4.97 -30.44 14.68
CA THR A 309 5.06 -30.51 13.22
C THR A 309 3.91 -29.80 12.52
N TRP A 310 2.72 -29.78 13.14
CA TRP A 310 1.50 -29.21 12.54
C TRP A 310 1.00 -27.99 13.29
N SER A 311 0.62 -26.98 12.54
CA SER A 311 -0.04 -25.77 13.07
C SER A 311 -1.22 -25.37 12.21
N VAL A 312 -2.22 -24.75 12.85
CA VAL A 312 -3.36 -24.13 12.16
C VAL A 312 -3.35 -22.63 12.42
N ARG A 313 -3.75 -21.87 11.41
CA ARG A 313 -4.00 -20.45 11.50
C ARG A 313 -5.37 -20.16 10.94
N ALA A 314 -6.18 -19.44 11.68
CA ALA A 314 -7.45 -18.92 11.20
C ALA A 314 -7.54 -17.42 11.47
N GLY A 315 -8.26 -16.68 10.62
CA GLY A 315 -8.43 -15.27 10.87
C GLY A 315 -9.51 -14.64 10.00
N VAL A 316 -10.00 -13.50 10.48
CA VAL A 316 -10.96 -12.64 9.80
C VAL A 316 -10.40 -11.24 9.73
N MET A 317 -10.56 -10.60 8.57
CA MET A 317 -10.34 -9.18 8.37
C MET A 317 -11.62 -8.52 7.87
N HIS A 318 -11.93 -7.37 8.47
CA HIS A 318 -12.96 -6.45 7.98
C HIS A 318 -12.33 -5.08 7.72
N LEU A 319 -12.34 -4.65 6.47
CA LEU A 319 -11.85 -3.36 6.00
C LEU A 319 -13.04 -2.53 5.52
N LYS A 320 -13.16 -1.29 6.01
CA LYS A 320 -14.14 -0.33 5.54
C LYS A 320 -13.47 0.99 5.23
N ASN A 321 -13.69 1.51 4.01
CA ASN A 321 -13.20 2.81 3.60
C ASN A 321 -14.35 3.70 3.13
N LEU A 322 -14.16 5.01 3.24
CA LEU A 322 -15.07 6.02 2.71
C LEU A 322 -14.26 7.23 2.25
N LEU A 323 -14.41 7.58 0.99
CA LEU A 323 -14.04 8.88 0.44
C LEU A 323 -15.32 9.70 0.24
N ASP A 324 -15.45 10.84 0.92
CA ASP A 324 -16.67 11.67 0.87
C ASP A 324 -16.33 13.16 0.92
N GLY A 325 -16.87 13.95 -0.02
CA GLY A 325 -16.71 15.39 -0.01
C GLY A 325 -16.76 16.07 -1.36
N LEU A 326 -16.49 17.36 -1.30
CA LEU A 326 -16.48 18.29 -2.43
C LEU A 326 -15.07 18.38 -3.05
N GLY A 327 -15.01 18.59 -4.36
CA GLY A 327 -13.80 18.91 -5.08
C GLY A 327 -14.07 19.84 -6.25
N VAL A 328 -13.07 20.62 -6.62
CA VAL A 328 -13.05 21.40 -7.86
C VAL A 328 -11.97 20.82 -8.75
N GLU A 329 -12.37 20.48 -9.97
CA GLU A 329 -11.52 19.77 -10.92
C GLU A 329 -11.20 20.69 -12.13
N PRO A 330 -9.92 20.82 -12.49
CA PRO A 330 -9.52 21.45 -13.74
C PRO A 330 -10.07 20.64 -14.93
N ARG A 331 -10.43 21.33 -16.01
CA ARG A 331 -11.00 20.72 -17.22
C ARG A 331 -10.19 21.11 -18.46
N THR A 332 -10.45 22.27 -19.02
CA THR A 332 -9.92 22.68 -20.30
C THR A 332 -9.39 24.12 -20.21
N VAL A 333 -8.18 24.33 -20.69
CA VAL A 333 -7.66 25.67 -20.93
C VAL A 333 -8.30 26.19 -22.23
N GLN A 334 -8.85 27.40 -22.20
CA GLN A 334 -9.48 28.05 -23.35
C GLN A 334 -8.43 28.46 -24.40
N ALA A 335 -8.90 28.88 -25.57
CA ALA A 335 -8.03 29.30 -26.68
C ALA A 335 -7.12 30.50 -26.36
N ASP A 336 -7.44 31.26 -25.30
CA ASP A 336 -6.59 32.35 -24.80
C ASP A 336 -5.33 31.87 -24.08
N GLY A 337 -5.18 30.56 -23.90
CA GLY A 337 -4.05 29.93 -23.20
C GLY A 337 -3.99 30.23 -21.68
N ARG A 338 -5.02 30.87 -21.13
CA ARG A 338 -5.02 31.45 -19.78
C ARG A 338 -6.24 31.04 -18.92
N THR A 339 -7.42 31.09 -19.50
CA THR A 339 -8.66 30.78 -18.82
C THR A 339 -8.87 29.26 -18.71
N LEU A 340 -8.85 28.74 -17.48
CA LEU A 340 -9.13 27.35 -17.20
C LEU A 340 -10.58 27.18 -16.79
N THR A 341 -11.35 26.38 -17.53
CA THR A 341 -12.64 25.91 -17.06
C THR A 341 -12.48 24.85 -15.99
N ARG A 342 -13.29 24.94 -14.96
CA ARG A 342 -13.33 24.00 -13.86
C ARG A 342 -14.76 23.46 -13.69
N ARG A 343 -14.90 22.33 -13.02
CA ARG A 343 -16.21 21.86 -12.55
C ARG A 343 -16.15 21.49 -11.08
N SER A 344 -17.21 21.70 -10.37
CA SER A 344 -17.39 21.14 -9.03
C SER A 344 -17.83 19.67 -9.11
N SER A 345 -17.39 18.89 -8.16
CA SER A 345 -17.85 17.50 -8.00
C SER A 345 -18.07 17.19 -6.54
N TRP A 346 -19.16 16.48 -6.23
CA TRP A 346 -19.34 15.81 -4.96
C TRP A 346 -19.17 14.32 -5.15
N ARG A 347 -18.37 13.70 -4.30
CA ARG A 347 -17.99 12.28 -4.38
C ARG A 347 -18.37 11.58 -3.10
N ARG A 348 -18.95 10.39 -3.25
CA ARG A 348 -19.14 9.45 -2.16
C ARG A 348 -18.75 8.06 -2.63
N ILE A 349 -17.66 7.53 -2.09
CA ILE A 349 -17.05 6.27 -2.53
C ILE A 349 -16.82 5.38 -1.30
N PRO A 350 -17.85 4.70 -0.79
CA PRO A 350 -17.67 3.68 0.23
C PRO A 350 -17.16 2.39 -0.38
N SER A 351 -16.31 1.68 0.35
CA SER A 351 -15.92 0.31 0.05
C SER A 351 -15.81 -0.52 1.32
N GLN A 352 -16.05 -1.81 1.20
CA GLN A 352 -15.94 -2.79 2.29
C GLN A 352 -15.30 -4.07 1.74
N ASP A 353 -14.40 -4.63 2.50
CA ASP A 353 -13.81 -5.94 2.23
C ASP A 353 -13.85 -6.78 3.50
N THR A 354 -14.42 -7.96 3.42
CA THR A 354 -14.45 -8.91 4.53
C THR A 354 -13.90 -10.23 4.04
N SER A 355 -12.84 -10.71 4.68
CA SER A 355 -12.23 -12.00 4.34
C SER A 355 -12.06 -12.88 5.57
N LEU A 356 -12.33 -14.15 5.38
CA LEU A 356 -12.09 -15.25 6.32
C LEU A 356 -11.06 -16.18 5.67
N GLN A 357 -10.03 -16.54 6.41
CA GLN A 357 -8.98 -17.46 5.98
C GLN A 357 -8.73 -18.50 7.05
N ALA A 358 -8.49 -19.73 6.61
CA ALA A 358 -8.05 -20.82 7.47
C ALA A 358 -6.96 -21.62 6.75
N GLU A 359 -5.90 -21.95 7.47
CA GLU A 359 -4.73 -22.65 6.95
C GLU A 359 -4.26 -23.71 7.93
N ILE A 360 -3.73 -24.78 7.38
CA ILE A 360 -2.94 -25.77 8.09
C ILE A 360 -1.56 -25.83 7.45
N THR A 361 -0.53 -25.79 8.27
CA THR A 361 0.87 -25.97 7.85
C THR A 361 1.44 -27.17 8.57
N GLY A 362 2.12 -28.03 7.82
CA GLY A 362 2.72 -29.24 8.39
C GLY A 362 4.08 -29.55 7.80
N LYS A 363 4.92 -30.24 8.59
CA LYS A 363 6.21 -30.78 8.15
C LYS A 363 6.13 -32.30 8.16
N LEU A 364 6.53 -32.95 7.08
CA LEU A 364 6.55 -34.39 6.94
C LEU A 364 7.75 -34.82 6.10
N ASP A 365 8.20 -36.06 6.33
CA ASP A 365 9.28 -36.67 5.56
C ASP A 365 8.73 -37.86 4.77
N THR A 366 9.00 -37.88 3.46
CA THR A 366 8.59 -39.00 2.59
C THR A 366 9.79 -39.40 1.74
N ALA A 367 10.23 -40.65 1.90
CA ALA A 367 11.36 -41.23 1.18
C ALA A 367 12.65 -40.41 1.26
N GLY A 368 12.91 -39.76 2.40
CA GLY A 368 14.09 -38.91 2.63
C GLY A 368 13.98 -37.47 2.10
N ILE A 369 12.82 -37.10 1.54
CA ILE A 369 12.52 -35.74 1.14
C ILE A 369 11.69 -35.09 2.25
N ARG A 370 12.14 -33.94 2.73
CA ARG A 370 11.36 -33.12 3.68
C ARG A 370 10.38 -32.23 2.92
N HIS A 371 9.14 -32.26 3.36
CA HIS A 371 8.05 -31.44 2.85
C HIS A 371 7.62 -30.40 3.91
N THR A 372 7.37 -29.18 3.47
CA THR A 372 6.63 -28.19 4.24
C THR A 372 5.36 -27.85 3.48
N VAL A 373 4.25 -28.48 3.91
CA VAL A 373 2.97 -28.38 3.24
C VAL A 373 2.13 -27.28 3.88
N LEU A 374 1.51 -26.45 3.06
CA LEU A 374 0.49 -25.47 3.41
C LEU A 374 -0.78 -25.80 2.64
N ALA A 375 -1.90 -26.00 3.33
CA ALA A 375 -3.21 -26.06 2.71
C ALA A 375 -4.15 -25.03 3.34
N GLY A 376 -4.99 -24.40 2.55
CA GLY A 376 -5.84 -23.33 3.06
C GLY A 376 -7.12 -23.14 2.28
N ALA A 377 -8.05 -22.43 2.92
CA ALA A 377 -9.32 -21.98 2.37
C ALA A 377 -9.53 -20.50 2.64
N MET A 378 -10.19 -19.81 1.72
CA MET A 378 -10.52 -18.38 1.85
C MET A 378 -11.95 -18.13 1.36
N LEU A 379 -12.67 -17.31 2.11
CA LEU A 379 -13.94 -16.71 1.72
C LEU A 379 -13.76 -15.19 1.78
N SER A 380 -14.10 -14.47 0.73
CA SER A 380 -14.07 -13.01 0.74
C SER A 380 -15.29 -12.40 0.07
N ARG A 381 -15.66 -11.22 0.55
CA ARG A 381 -16.71 -10.40 -0.02
C ARG A 381 -16.25 -8.95 -0.05
N TYR A 382 -16.08 -8.43 -1.25
CA TYR A 382 -15.77 -7.03 -1.54
C TYR A 382 -17.00 -6.31 -2.06
N VAL A 383 -17.29 -5.12 -1.54
CA VAL A 383 -18.35 -4.23 -2.02
C VAL A 383 -17.75 -2.85 -2.25
N TYR A 384 -18.03 -2.29 -3.41
CA TYR A 384 -17.57 -0.98 -3.82
C TYR A 384 -18.73 -0.19 -4.42
N GLU A 385 -18.85 1.05 -3.99
CA GLU A 385 -19.79 2.01 -4.58
C GLU A 385 -19.04 3.26 -4.98
N ASN A 386 -19.44 3.87 -6.07
CA ASN A 386 -18.93 5.14 -6.54
C ASN A 386 -20.13 5.99 -6.97
N ASP A 387 -20.35 7.10 -6.28
CA ASP A 387 -21.38 8.09 -6.63
C ASP A 387 -20.71 9.45 -6.75
N ILE A 388 -20.65 9.98 -7.96
CA ILE A 388 -20.08 11.28 -8.26
C ILE A 388 -21.12 12.12 -8.98
N ARG A 389 -21.38 13.30 -8.43
CA ARG A 389 -22.26 14.32 -9.02
C ARG A 389 -21.40 15.50 -9.47
N TYR A 390 -21.70 16.03 -10.65
CA TYR A 390 -20.94 17.12 -11.26
C TYR A 390 -21.80 18.34 -11.46
N SER A 391 -21.19 19.55 -11.41
CA SER A 391 -21.80 20.75 -11.95
C SER A 391 -21.81 20.71 -13.47
N SER A 392 -22.73 21.45 -14.10
CA SER A 392 -22.75 21.61 -15.55
C SER A 392 -21.69 22.63 -16.00
N GLU A 393 -20.82 22.20 -16.88
CA GLU A 393 -19.81 23.10 -17.51
C GLU A 393 -20.44 24.05 -18.54
N ARG A 394 -21.60 23.66 -19.09
CA ARG A 394 -22.31 24.45 -20.13
C ARG A 394 -23.19 25.54 -19.56
N VAL A 395 -23.81 25.30 -18.41
CA VAL A 395 -24.82 26.21 -17.83
C VAL A 395 -24.17 27.27 -16.93
N ALA A 396 -23.12 26.93 -16.26
CA ALA A 396 -22.39 27.81 -15.34
C ALA A 396 -20.89 27.55 -15.44
N PRO A 397 -20.19 28.17 -16.39
CA PRO A 397 -18.73 28.01 -16.52
C PRO A 397 -18.07 28.56 -15.25
N TYR A 398 -17.36 27.68 -14.58
CA TYR A 398 -16.61 27.98 -13.36
C TYR A 398 -15.12 28.06 -13.74
N SER A 399 -14.65 29.26 -14.00
CA SER A 399 -13.33 29.49 -14.60
C SER A 399 -12.37 30.15 -13.64
N ILE A 400 -11.08 30.00 -13.90
CA ILE A 400 -10.00 30.66 -13.17
C ILE A 400 -8.86 30.99 -14.15
N ASP A 401 -8.17 32.10 -13.93
CA ASP A 401 -6.91 32.40 -14.59
C ASP A 401 -5.79 31.54 -13.99
N ILE A 402 -5.10 30.76 -14.83
CA ILE A 402 -4.06 29.82 -14.34
C ILE A 402 -2.77 30.52 -13.88
N TYR A 403 -2.53 31.77 -14.36
CA TYR A 403 -1.34 32.57 -14.01
C TYR A 403 -1.63 33.55 -12.86
N ALA A 404 -2.84 34.09 -12.77
CA ALA A 404 -3.26 35.02 -11.73
C ALA A 404 -4.62 34.61 -11.11
N PRO A 405 -4.67 33.50 -10.37
CA PRO A 405 -5.93 32.95 -9.90
C PRO A 405 -6.64 33.86 -8.89
N VAL A 406 -7.91 34.13 -9.15
CA VAL A 406 -8.83 34.78 -8.21
C VAL A 406 -9.79 33.72 -7.67
N TYR A 407 -9.69 33.47 -6.38
CA TYR A 407 -10.50 32.49 -5.68
C TYR A 407 -11.75 33.11 -5.05
N GLY A 408 -12.63 32.26 -4.51
CA GLY A 408 -13.85 32.71 -3.81
C GLY A 408 -15.04 32.92 -4.71
N GLN A 409 -14.98 32.49 -5.96
CA GLN A 409 -16.12 32.55 -6.87
C GLN A 409 -17.25 31.62 -6.42
N PRO A 410 -18.54 32.01 -6.58
CA PRO A 410 -19.65 31.15 -6.26
C PRO A 410 -19.57 29.81 -7.01
N MET A 411 -19.62 28.70 -6.26
CA MET A 411 -19.54 27.37 -6.86
C MET A 411 -20.89 27.05 -7.55
N PRO A 412 -20.86 26.57 -8.81
CA PRO A 412 -22.07 26.21 -9.51
C PRO A 412 -22.77 25.03 -8.86
N ALA A 413 -24.11 25.05 -8.88
CA ALA A 413 -24.93 23.94 -8.38
C ALA A 413 -24.68 22.65 -9.16
N TYR A 414 -24.88 21.52 -8.51
CA TYR A 414 -24.81 20.22 -9.17
C TYR A 414 -25.91 20.08 -10.20
N SER A 415 -25.55 19.59 -11.37
CA SER A 415 -26.51 19.23 -12.42
C SER A 415 -27.04 17.79 -12.22
N ALA A 416 -27.95 17.39 -13.10
CA ALA A 416 -28.38 15.99 -13.20
C ALA A 416 -27.27 15.02 -13.63
N THR A 417 -26.10 15.53 -14.06
CA THR A 417 -24.97 14.70 -14.49
C THR A 417 -24.39 13.97 -13.28
N ARG A 418 -24.59 12.66 -13.30
CA ARG A 418 -24.16 11.74 -12.25
C ARG A 418 -23.46 10.53 -12.85
N SER A 419 -22.34 10.14 -12.26
CA SER A 419 -21.67 8.85 -12.53
C SER A 419 -21.81 7.99 -11.29
N ALA A 420 -22.44 6.85 -11.41
CA ALA A 420 -22.59 5.93 -10.29
C ALA A 420 -22.30 4.49 -10.72
N ARG A 421 -21.58 3.76 -9.87
CA ARG A 421 -21.25 2.34 -10.03
C ARG A 421 -21.42 1.61 -8.71
N TYR A 422 -21.83 0.36 -8.81
CA TYR A 422 -21.87 -0.58 -7.70
C TYR A 422 -21.20 -1.86 -8.15
N GLN A 423 -20.34 -2.42 -7.31
CA GLN A 423 -19.71 -3.72 -7.55
C GLN A 423 -19.72 -4.52 -6.24
N ARG A 424 -20.05 -5.79 -6.37
CA ARG A 424 -19.92 -6.79 -5.31
C ARG A 424 -19.23 -8.01 -5.88
N ASP A 425 -18.10 -8.35 -5.30
CA ASP A 425 -17.31 -9.53 -5.65
C ASP A 425 -17.37 -10.50 -4.47
N THR A 426 -17.61 -11.76 -4.73
CA THR A 426 -17.54 -12.85 -3.74
C THR A 426 -16.57 -13.89 -4.28
N THR A 427 -15.56 -14.24 -3.46
CA THR A 427 -14.55 -15.23 -3.83
C THR A 427 -14.56 -16.35 -2.81
N GLN A 428 -14.57 -17.60 -3.31
CA GLN A 428 -14.32 -18.81 -2.54
C GLN A 428 -13.08 -19.47 -3.12
N ALA A 429 -12.13 -19.84 -2.27
CA ALA A 429 -10.89 -20.42 -2.76
C ALA A 429 -10.36 -21.53 -1.87
N LEU A 430 -9.72 -22.48 -2.53
CA LEU A 430 -8.90 -23.52 -1.92
C LEU A 430 -7.50 -23.44 -2.50
N TYR A 431 -6.48 -23.62 -1.69
CA TYR A 431 -5.09 -23.60 -2.15
C TYR A 431 -4.24 -24.59 -1.38
N VAL A 432 -3.21 -25.05 -2.07
CA VAL A 432 -2.20 -25.95 -1.50
C VAL A 432 -0.84 -25.52 -2.03
N GLN A 433 0.18 -25.62 -1.19
CA GLN A 433 1.57 -25.42 -1.52
C GLN A 433 2.40 -26.46 -0.84
N ASP A 434 3.39 -27.00 -1.55
CA ASP A 434 4.43 -27.85 -1.01
C ASP A 434 5.80 -27.27 -1.28
N GLN A 435 6.65 -27.30 -0.27
CA GLN A 435 8.06 -26.94 -0.36
C GLN A 435 8.85 -28.19 -0.02
N LEU A 436 9.67 -28.62 -1.00
CA LEU A 436 10.39 -29.87 -0.96
C LEU A 436 11.89 -29.59 -0.80
N ASP A 437 12.48 -30.12 0.27
CA ASP A 437 13.91 -30.21 0.45
C ASP A 437 14.43 -31.50 -0.22
N LEU A 438 14.73 -31.42 -1.55
CA LEU A 438 15.22 -32.58 -2.28
C LEU A 438 16.65 -32.98 -1.86
N SER A 439 17.42 -31.99 -1.44
CA SER A 439 18.76 -32.15 -0.86
C SER A 439 19.11 -30.94 -0.01
N THR A 440 20.30 -30.89 0.55
CA THR A 440 20.82 -29.69 1.22
C THR A 440 20.88 -28.47 0.27
N GLN A 441 21.07 -28.71 -1.03
CA GLN A 441 21.24 -27.68 -2.05
C GLN A 441 19.96 -27.39 -2.83
N TRP A 442 19.16 -28.38 -3.21
CA TRP A 442 18.00 -28.22 -4.06
C TRP A 442 16.71 -28.11 -3.25
N LYS A 443 16.03 -26.97 -3.42
CA LYS A 443 14.71 -26.68 -2.84
C LYS A 443 13.72 -26.45 -3.97
N LEU A 444 12.57 -27.10 -3.93
CA LEU A 444 11.47 -26.87 -4.87
C LEU A 444 10.27 -26.28 -4.11
N MET A 445 9.50 -25.48 -4.80
CA MET A 445 8.22 -24.98 -4.32
C MET A 445 7.20 -25.14 -5.43
N ALA A 446 6.06 -25.78 -5.12
CA ALA A 446 4.91 -25.90 -6.01
C ALA A 446 3.64 -25.46 -5.27
N GLY A 447 2.81 -24.69 -5.92
CA GLY A 447 1.55 -24.21 -5.36
C GLY A 447 0.45 -24.17 -6.40
N LEU A 448 -0.78 -24.44 -5.94
CA LEU A 448 -1.97 -24.45 -6.77
C LEU A 448 -3.12 -23.81 -6.00
N ARG A 449 -3.88 -22.96 -6.66
CA ARG A 449 -5.08 -22.34 -6.10
C ARG A 449 -6.23 -22.41 -7.07
N LEU A 450 -7.40 -22.76 -6.53
CA LEU A 450 -8.68 -22.77 -7.25
C LEU A 450 -9.56 -21.67 -6.65
N ASP A 451 -9.90 -20.67 -7.46
CA ASP A 451 -10.83 -19.60 -7.11
C ASP A 451 -12.16 -19.78 -7.85
N ARG A 452 -13.27 -19.72 -7.12
CA ARG A 452 -14.61 -19.51 -7.67
C ARG A 452 -15.01 -18.05 -7.37
N PHE A 453 -15.23 -17.30 -8.43
CA PHE A 453 -15.48 -15.87 -8.38
C PHE A 453 -16.88 -15.55 -8.90
N ASP A 454 -17.64 -14.77 -8.15
CA ASP A 454 -18.96 -14.24 -8.50
C ASP A 454 -18.95 -12.72 -8.38
N GLN A 455 -19.06 -12.02 -9.50
CA GLN A 455 -19.09 -10.56 -9.59
C GLN A 455 -20.47 -10.07 -10.01
N HIS A 456 -21.02 -9.14 -9.24
CA HIS A 456 -22.18 -8.35 -9.60
C HIS A 456 -21.75 -6.90 -9.78
N ALA A 457 -21.84 -6.38 -10.98
CA ALA A 457 -21.55 -5.00 -11.30
C ALA A 457 -22.76 -4.28 -11.86
N ARG A 458 -23.00 -3.03 -11.47
CA ARG A 458 -24.02 -2.16 -12.04
C ARG A 458 -23.43 -0.77 -12.27
N ALA A 459 -23.82 -0.14 -13.35
CA ALA A 459 -23.47 1.23 -13.69
C ALA A 459 -24.72 2.03 -14.05
N LEU A 460 -24.74 3.29 -13.68
CA LEU A 460 -25.78 4.23 -14.07
C LEU A 460 -25.43 4.77 -15.47
N THR A 461 -26.32 4.54 -16.42
CA THR A 461 -26.27 5.05 -17.80
C THR A 461 -27.38 6.06 -18.02
N GLY A 462 -27.46 6.68 -19.20
CA GLY A 462 -28.55 7.60 -19.55
C GLY A 462 -29.95 6.93 -19.51
N SER A 463 -30.02 5.62 -19.70
CA SER A 463 -31.23 4.81 -19.67
C SER A 463 -31.59 4.24 -18.29
N GLY A 464 -30.76 4.49 -17.26
CA GLY A 464 -30.94 3.98 -15.91
C GLY A 464 -29.81 3.05 -15.47
N TRP A 465 -30.09 2.20 -14.45
CA TRP A 465 -29.11 1.23 -13.98
C TRP A 465 -29.05 0.02 -14.89
N THR A 466 -27.88 -0.24 -15.47
CA THR A 466 -27.55 -1.48 -16.17
C THR A 466 -26.69 -2.35 -15.29
N GLY A 467 -26.92 -3.66 -15.29
CA GLY A 467 -26.21 -4.59 -14.39
C GLY A 467 -25.83 -5.86 -15.09
N GLN A 468 -24.76 -6.47 -14.55
CA GLN A 468 -24.17 -7.69 -15.07
C GLN A 468 -23.71 -8.58 -13.92
N GLN A 469 -23.79 -9.90 -14.15
CA GLN A 469 -23.22 -10.91 -13.25
C GLN A 469 -22.27 -11.80 -14.03
N HIS A 470 -21.06 -11.96 -13.49
CA HIS A 470 -20.03 -12.81 -14.04
C HIS A 470 -19.64 -13.87 -13.03
N ARG A 471 -19.58 -15.13 -13.49
CA ARG A 471 -19.11 -16.25 -12.69
C ARG A 471 -18.06 -16.99 -13.45
N TYR A 472 -16.92 -17.23 -12.84
CA TYR A 472 -15.87 -18.05 -13.42
C TYR A 472 -15.07 -18.76 -12.33
N THR A 473 -14.39 -19.82 -12.77
CA THR A 473 -13.49 -20.59 -11.95
C THR A 473 -12.10 -20.46 -12.55
N GLN A 474 -11.12 -20.12 -11.71
CA GLN A 474 -9.75 -19.91 -12.14
C GLN A 474 -8.80 -20.80 -11.37
N LEU A 475 -7.98 -21.56 -12.10
CA LEU A 475 -6.87 -22.33 -11.56
C LEU A 475 -5.58 -21.56 -11.75
N THR A 476 -4.85 -21.34 -10.66
CA THR A 476 -3.63 -20.51 -10.64
C THR A 476 -2.46 -21.30 -10.08
N PRO A 477 -1.53 -21.78 -10.95
CA PRO A 477 -0.32 -22.46 -10.53
C PRO A 477 0.83 -21.50 -10.25
N ARG A 478 1.74 -21.93 -9.36
CA ARG A 478 3.10 -21.40 -9.23
C ARG A 478 4.08 -22.55 -9.02
N VAL A 479 5.30 -22.41 -9.53
CA VAL A 479 6.38 -23.37 -9.32
C VAL A 479 7.70 -22.60 -9.33
N GLY A 480 8.65 -23.07 -8.53
CA GLY A 480 10.00 -22.53 -8.52
C GLY A 480 10.99 -23.51 -7.94
N ALA A 481 12.25 -23.33 -8.33
CA ALA A 481 13.38 -24.08 -7.82
C ALA A 481 14.43 -23.12 -7.30
N THR A 482 15.05 -23.45 -6.20
CA THR A 482 16.19 -22.74 -5.62
C THR A 482 17.35 -23.71 -5.48
N TYR A 483 18.53 -23.29 -5.91
CA TYR A 483 19.77 -24.01 -5.73
C TYR A 483 20.69 -23.20 -4.80
N LEU A 484 20.99 -23.75 -3.64
CA LEU A 484 21.95 -23.18 -2.70
C LEU A 484 23.36 -23.64 -3.07
N PHE A 485 24.20 -22.69 -3.47
CA PHE A 485 25.62 -22.95 -3.67
C PHE A 485 26.33 -23.18 -2.33
N GLU A 486 25.92 -22.35 -1.36
CA GLU A 486 26.32 -22.35 0.05
C GLU A 486 25.08 -21.95 0.89
N PRO A 487 25.11 -22.12 2.22
CA PRO A 487 23.97 -21.76 3.09
C PRO A 487 23.52 -20.29 2.95
N HIS A 488 24.40 -19.42 2.44
CA HIS A 488 24.20 -17.98 2.33
C HIS A 488 24.11 -17.49 0.89
N SER A 489 24.12 -18.36 -0.11
CA SER A 489 24.02 -17.95 -1.51
C SER A 489 23.18 -18.92 -2.32
N ALA A 490 22.26 -18.38 -3.11
CA ALA A 490 21.31 -19.16 -3.88
C ALA A 490 20.96 -18.51 -5.22
N ALA A 491 20.78 -19.36 -6.25
CA ALA A 491 20.07 -18.97 -7.46
C ALA A 491 18.68 -19.58 -7.48
N PHE A 492 17.71 -18.87 -8.07
CA PHE A 492 16.37 -19.40 -8.21
C PHE A 492 15.80 -19.13 -9.59
N LEU A 493 14.89 -20.01 -10.01
CA LEU A 493 14.04 -19.84 -11.19
C LEU A 493 12.59 -20.04 -10.75
N SER A 494 11.68 -19.15 -11.16
CA SER A 494 10.27 -19.29 -10.86
C SER A 494 9.38 -19.00 -12.06
N TYR A 495 8.23 -19.65 -12.04
CA TYR A 495 7.11 -19.44 -12.95
C TYR A 495 5.83 -19.31 -12.16
N GLY A 496 5.00 -18.33 -12.53
CA GLY A 496 3.70 -18.14 -11.90
C GLY A 496 2.68 -17.53 -12.85
N ARG A 497 1.42 -17.78 -12.54
CA ARG A 497 0.28 -17.14 -13.20
C ARG A 497 -0.43 -16.21 -12.24
N SER A 498 -1.11 -15.23 -12.81
CA SER A 498 -2.06 -14.36 -12.11
C SER A 498 -3.30 -14.18 -12.95
N PHE A 499 -4.37 -13.73 -12.32
CA PHE A 499 -5.57 -13.30 -13.02
C PHE A 499 -6.17 -12.08 -12.35
N ARG A 500 -6.91 -11.29 -13.12
CA ARG A 500 -7.70 -10.17 -12.62
C ARG A 500 -9.04 -10.12 -13.36
N PRO A 501 -10.17 -10.05 -12.65
CA PRO A 501 -11.47 -9.87 -13.28
C PRO A 501 -11.53 -8.60 -14.11
N ASN A 502 -12.04 -8.70 -15.34
CA ASN A 502 -12.48 -7.55 -16.12
C ASN A 502 -13.91 -7.18 -15.72
N SER A 503 -14.28 -5.93 -15.89
CA SER A 503 -15.64 -5.44 -15.66
C SER A 503 -16.21 -4.85 -16.96
N GLY A 504 -17.52 -5.03 -17.19
CA GLY A 504 -18.20 -4.58 -18.38
C GLY A 504 -18.54 -5.73 -19.34
N THR A 505 -19.11 -5.41 -20.51
CA THR A 505 -19.47 -6.37 -21.58
C THR A 505 -18.98 -5.90 -22.94
N THR A 506 -18.94 -6.84 -23.88
CA THR A 506 -18.83 -6.58 -25.31
C THR A 506 -20.09 -5.86 -25.83
N ALA A 507 -20.05 -5.38 -27.06
CA ALA A 507 -21.23 -4.84 -27.75
C ALA A 507 -22.39 -5.84 -27.85
N ALA A 508 -22.09 -7.15 -27.92
CA ALA A 508 -23.08 -8.23 -27.92
C ALA A 508 -23.67 -8.53 -26.53
N GLY A 509 -23.15 -7.92 -25.46
CA GLY A 509 -23.59 -8.15 -24.08
C GLY A 509 -22.86 -9.28 -23.35
N ASP A 510 -21.87 -9.91 -23.99
CA ASP A 510 -21.07 -10.99 -23.38
C ASP A 510 -20.10 -10.43 -22.35
N ALA A 511 -19.90 -11.20 -21.29
CA ALA A 511 -18.90 -10.92 -20.26
C ALA A 511 -17.46 -11.02 -20.82
N PHE A 512 -16.58 -10.15 -20.32
CA PHE A 512 -15.16 -10.26 -20.65
C PHE A 512 -14.50 -11.42 -19.90
N GLU A 513 -13.63 -12.14 -20.60
CA GLU A 513 -12.67 -13.02 -19.97
C GLU A 513 -11.76 -12.21 -19.02
N PRO A 514 -11.36 -12.79 -17.88
CA PRO A 514 -10.42 -12.13 -16.98
C PRO A 514 -9.06 -11.90 -17.65
N GLU A 515 -8.38 -10.82 -17.27
CA GLU A 515 -6.97 -10.63 -17.58
C GLU A 515 -6.17 -11.80 -17.01
N LYS A 516 -5.19 -12.31 -17.78
CA LYS A 516 -4.34 -13.45 -17.41
C LYS A 516 -2.88 -13.03 -17.49
N GLY A 517 -2.18 -13.06 -16.37
CA GLY A 517 -0.76 -12.77 -16.28
C GLY A 517 0.08 -14.05 -16.25
N THR A 518 1.23 -14.02 -16.91
CA THR A 518 2.26 -15.06 -16.84
C THR A 518 3.59 -14.39 -16.58
N ALA A 519 4.35 -14.90 -15.62
CA ALA A 519 5.67 -14.38 -15.30
C ALA A 519 6.70 -15.47 -15.13
N TRP A 520 7.92 -15.15 -15.60
CA TRP A 520 9.16 -15.88 -15.37
C TRP A 520 10.11 -14.97 -14.62
N GLU A 521 10.85 -15.52 -13.66
CA GLU A 521 11.86 -14.81 -12.92
C GLU A 521 13.05 -15.73 -12.66
N LEU A 522 14.25 -15.22 -12.95
CA LEU A 522 15.54 -15.82 -12.62
C LEU A 522 16.25 -14.84 -11.68
N GLY A 523 16.75 -15.31 -10.55
CA GLY A 523 17.45 -14.45 -9.62
C GLY A 523 18.57 -15.13 -8.85
N TYR A 524 19.36 -14.29 -8.21
CA TYR A 524 20.41 -14.67 -7.28
C TYR A 524 20.23 -13.91 -5.98
N LYS A 525 20.43 -14.58 -4.86
CA LYS A 525 20.38 -14.05 -3.50
C LYS A 525 21.66 -14.36 -2.77
N TRP A 526 22.07 -13.43 -1.95
CA TRP A 526 23.22 -13.58 -1.08
C TRP A 526 22.95 -12.90 0.27
N ASP A 527 23.26 -13.62 1.34
CA ASP A 527 23.25 -13.13 2.72
C ASP A 527 24.66 -13.22 3.27
N ALA A 528 25.14 -12.19 3.96
CA ALA A 528 26.43 -12.28 4.67
C ALA A 528 26.35 -13.38 5.74
N PRO A 529 27.42 -14.13 6.00
CA PRO A 529 27.42 -15.20 7.00
C PRO A 529 27.01 -14.79 8.41
N ASP A 530 27.24 -13.52 8.76
CA ASP A 530 26.82 -12.92 10.03
C ASP A 530 25.38 -12.35 10.01
N GLY A 531 24.66 -12.46 8.88
CA GLY A 531 23.31 -11.98 8.69
C GLY A 531 23.13 -10.46 8.64
N ARG A 532 24.21 -9.69 8.65
CA ARG A 532 24.17 -8.23 8.71
C ARG A 532 23.91 -7.56 7.38
N LEU A 533 24.16 -8.23 6.25
CA LEU A 533 24.02 -7.68 4.91
C LEU A 533 23.31 -8.72 4.03
N ASN A 534 22.36 -8.27 3.21
CA ASN A 534 21.75 -9.09 2.18
C ASN A 534 21.73 -8.39 0.82
N ALA A 535 21.78 -9.17 -0.24
CA ALA A 535 21.71 -8.71 -1.61
C ALA A 535 20.83 -9.62 -2.46
N SER A 536 20.14 -9.06 -3.42
CA SER A 536 19.42 -9.82 -4.45
C SER A 536 19.51 -9.14 -5.80
N VAL A 537 19.61 -9.96 -6.86
CA VAL A 537 19.49 -9.51 -8.24
C VAL A 537 18.52 -10.44 -8.94
N SER A 538 17.60 -9.90 -9.73
CA SER A 538 16.69 -10.72 -10.52
C SER A 538 16.42 -10.13 -11.89
N ALA A 539 16.23 -11.01 -12.89
CA ALA A 539 15.72 -10.70 -14.20
C ALA A 539 14.32 -11.30 -14.33
N PHE A 540 13.38 -10.53 -14.88
CA PHE A 540 12.01 -10.97 -15.00
C PHE A 540 11.42 -10.68 -16.38
N ARG A 541 10.43 -11.47 -16.77
CA ARG A 541 9.56 -11.23 -17.92
C ARG A 541 8.13 -11.56 -17.59
N ILE A 542 7.26 -10.58 -17.73
CA ILE A 542 5.82 -10.64 -17.44
C ILE A 542 5.05 -10.32 -18.70
N GLN A 543 4.05 -11.14 -19.03
CA GLN A 543 3.07 -10.87 -20.07
C GLN A 543 1.67 -10.92 -19.46
N LYS A 544 0.81 -9.97 -19.84
CA LYS A 544 -0.60 -9.94 -19.45
C LYS A 544 -1.46 -9.86 -20.70
N ASP A 545 -2.37 -10.80 -20.84
CA ASP A 545 -3.33 -10.95 -21.94
C ASP A 545 -4.74 -10.58 -21.49
N ASN A 546 -5.67 -10.45 -22.43
CA ASN A 546 -7.07 -10.08 -22.24
C ASN A 546 -7.24 -8.68 -21.63
N VAL A 547 -6.28 -7.78 -21.88
CA VAL A 547 -6.40 -6.37 -21.49
C VAL A 547 -7.47 -5.72 -22.36
N LEU A 548 -8.35 -4.93 -21.73
CA LEU A 548 -9.42 -4.24 -22.46
C LEU A 548 -8.84 -3.20 -23.41
N SER A 549 -9.26 -3.29 -24.67
CA SER A 549 -8.99 -2.35 -25.76
C SER A 549 -10.30 -1.85 -26.33
N THR A 550 -10.32 -0.69 -26.99
CA THR A 550 -11.52 -0.18 -27.67
C THR A 550 -11.96 -1.14 -28.77
N ASP A 551 -13.25 -1.42 -28.88
CA ASP A 551 -13.82 -2.21 -29.97
C ASP A 551 -13.76 -1.37 -31.27
N PRO A 552 -13.05 -1.82 -32.33
CA PRO A 552 -12.92 -1.05 -33.56
C PRO A 552 -14.23 -0.91 -34.33
N ASP A 553 -15.15 -1.89 -34.19
CA ASP A 553 -16.44 -1.89 -34.88
C ASP A 553 -17.51 -1.14 -34.08
N ASN A 554 -17.34 -1.04 -32.75
CA ASN A 554 -18.25 -0.37 -31.82
C ASN A 554 -17.44 0.46 -30.80
N PRO A 555 -16.97 1.68 -31.14
CA PRO A 555 -16.03 2.44 -30.32
C PRO A 555 -16.48 2.82 -28.90
N ASP A 556 -17.78 2.72 -28.61
CA ASP A 556 -18.35 2.94 -27.28
C ASP A 556 -18.16 1.72 -26.35
N PHE A 557 -17.73 0.59 -26.91
CA PHE A 557 -17.50 -0.66 -26.20
C PHE A 557 -16.01 -1.03 -26.17
N SER A 558 -15.72 -2.12 -25.46
CA SER A 558 -14.37 -2.69 -25.38
C SER A 558 -14.39 -4.16 -25.80
N ILE A 559 -13.21 -4.65 -26.16
CA ILE A 559 -12.92 -6.07 -26.39
C ILE A 559 -11.69 -6.49 -25.58
N ALA A 560 -11.64 -7.72 -25.11
CA ALA A 560 -10.56 -8.25 -24.28
C ALA A 560 -9.44 -8.86 -25.14
N THR A 561 -8.83 -8.09 -26.02
CA THR A 561 -7.82 -8.56 -26.99
C THR A 561 -6.43 -7.97 -26.79
N GLY A 562 -6.32 -6.97 -25.91
CA GLY A 562 -5.05 -6.29 -25.62
C GLY A 562 -4.02 -7.21 -24.96
N ARG A 563 -2.74 -6.90 -25.20
CA ARG A 563 -1.61 -7.57 -24.56
C ARG A 563 -0.58 -6.54 -24.13
N VAL A 564 -0.06 -6.73 -22.96
CA VAL A 564 1.01 -5.89 -22.39
C VAL A 564 2.17 -6.77 -21.91
N ARG A 565 3.39 -6.22 -21.97
CA ARG A 565 4.59 -6.89 -21.50
C ARG A 565 5.42 -5.96 -20.62
N SER A 566 5.95 -6.48 -19.53
CA SER A 566 7.00 -5.85 -18.72
C SER A 566 8.15 -6.83 -18.53
N GLN A 567 9.38 -6.36 -18.75
CA GLN A 567 10.59 -7.15 -18.52
C GLN A 567 11.71 -6.24 -18.02
N GLY A 568 12.65 -6.79 -17.27
CA GLY A 568 13.69 -5.97 -16.69
C GLY A 568 14.64 -6.71 -15.78
N VAL A 569 15.53 -5.93 -15.16
CA VAL A 569 16.46 -6.38 -14.14
C VAL A 569 16.34 -5.48 -12.93
N GLU A 570 16.39 -6.08 -11.76
CA GLU A 570 16.30 -5.42 -10.46
C GLU A 570 17.40 -5.88 -9.53
N ALA A 571 17.87 -4.97 -8.68
CA ALA A 571 18.83 -5.26 -7.63
C ALA A 571 18.45 -4.53 -6.33
N ASP A 572 18.58 -5.22 -5.21
CA ASP A 572 18.41 -4.68 -3.88
C ASP A 572 19.58 -5.10 -2.99
N LEU A 573 20.03 -4.19 -2.13
CA LEU A 573 21.07 -4.40 -1.11
C LEU A 573 20.61 -3.74 0.20
N ALA A 574 20.82 -4.40 1.33
CA ALA A 574 20.52 -3.81 2.64
C ALA A 574 21.30 -4.45 3.77
N GLY A 575 21.70 -3.64 4.72
CA GLY A 575 22.33 -4.09 5.95
C GLY A 575 23.51 -3.22 6.39
N ASP A 576 24.34 -3.78 7.24
CA ASP A 576 25.51 -3.13 7.81
C ASP A 576 26.76 -3.53 7.01
N ILE A 577 27.42 -2.56 6.37
CA ILE A 577 28.69 -2.75 5.67
C ILE A 577 29.84 -2.81 6.68
N THR A 578 29.77 -2.01 7.70
CA THR A 578 30.65 -2.03 8.87
C THR A 578 29.79 -1.89 10.13
N PRO A 579 30.34 -2.10 11.34
CA PRO A 579 29.58 -1.86 12.57
C PRO A 579 29.04 -0.43 12.71
N GLN A 580 29.62 0.54 12.01
CA GLN A 580 29.21 1.95 12.06
C GLN A 580 28.44 2.41 10.80
N VAL A 581 28.42 1.64 9.72
CA VAL A 581 27.82 2.08 8.44
C VAL A 581 26.72 1.13 8.01
N ARG A 582 25.50 1.64 8.00
CA ARG A 582 24.32 0.98 7.44
C ARG A 582 24.04 1.49 6.04
N LEU A 583 23.63 0.59 5.16
CA LEU A 583 23.31 0.91 3.77
C LEU A 583 22.02 0.23 3.33
N THR A 584 21.24 0.94 2.53
CA THR A 584 20.25 0.32 1.64
C THR A 584 20.38 0.92 0.26
N ALA A 585 20.33 0.07 -0.76
CA ALA A 585 20.37 0.46 -2.16
C ALA A 585 19.35 -0.34 -2.97
N SER A 586 18.73 0.29 -3.94
CA SER A 586 17.86 -0.36 -4.91
C SER A 586 18.11 0.19 -6.31
N ALA A 587 18.01 -0.66 -7.33
CA ALA A 587 18.09 -0.26 -8.72
C ALA A 587 17.17 -1.12 -9.59
N ALA A 588 16.56 -0.52 -10.60
CA ALA A 588 15.72 -1.22 -11.55
C ALA A 588 15.86 -0.65 -12.96
N PHE A 589 15.91 -1.56 -13.94
CA PHE A 589 15.72 -1.25 -15.35
C PHE A 589 14.50 -2.00 -15.86
N ILE A 590 13.47 -1.29 -16.37
CA ILE A 590 12.17 -1.85 -16.74
C ILE A 590 11.76 -1.39 -18.14
N ASP A 591 11.50 -2.36 -19.06
CA ASP A 591 10.85 -2.13 -20.35
C ASP A 591 9.40 -2.65 -20.29
N ALA A 592 8.47 -1.75 -19.96
CA ALA A 592 7.04 -2.04 -19.87
C ALA A 592 6.28 -1.34 -21.01
N LYS A 593 5.57 -2.13 -21.86
CA LYS A 593 4.88 -1.59 -23.05
C LYS A 593 3.66 -2.39 -23.46
N VAL A 594 2.77 -1.71 -24.16
CA VAL A 594 1.61 -2.29 -24.83
C VAL A 594 2.11 -3.00 -26.10
N THR A 595 1.97 -4.31 -26.18
CA THR A 595 2.43 -5.09 -27.33
C THR A 595 1.33 -5.38 -28.35
N ARG A 596 0.06 -5.34 -27.92
CA ARG A 596 -1.13 -5.42 -28.78
C ARG A 596 -2.24 -4.56 -28.22
N ASP A 597 -2.81 -3.69 -29.05
CA ASP A 597 -3.99 -2.88 -28.76
C ASP A 597 -4.70 -2.59 -30.09
N THR A 598 -6.00 -2.42 -30.08
CA THR A 598 -6.78 -2.02 -31.27
C THR A 598 -6.53 -0.56 -31.63
N SER A 599 -6.14 0.27 -30.67
CA SER A 599 -5.73 1.66 -30.89
C SER A 599 -4.27 1.75 -31.31
N ALA A 600 -4.01 2.18 -32.54
CA ALA A 600 -2.65 2.41 -33.05
C ALA A 600 -1.86 3.41 -32.19
N ASN A 601 -2.56 4.36 -31.55
CA ASN A 601 -1.93 5.36 -30.67
C ASN A 601 -1.43 4.79 -29.33
N ARG A 602 -1.85 3.57 -28.95
CA ARG A 602 -1.43 2.89 -27.71
C ARG A 602 -0.46 1.75 -27.99
N GLN A 603 -0.58 1.07 -29.14
CA GLN A 603 0.29 -0.02 -29.49
C GLN A 603 1.76 0.40 -29.59
N GLY A 604 2.66 -0.35 -28.97
CA GLY A 604 4.10 -0.05 -28.90
C GLY A 604 4.49 1.00 -27.85
N LYS A 605 3.52 1.71 -27.25
CA LYS A 605 3.78 2.75 -26.24
C LYS A 605 4.19 2.14 -24.90
N ARG A 606 5.02 2.87 -24.16
CA ARG A 606 5.41 2.52 -22.78
C ARG A 606 4.24 2.76 -21.83
N PHE A 607 4.25 2.05 -20.71
CA PHE A 607 3.26 2.28 -19.66
C PHE A 607 3.36 3.69 -19.07
N ASN A 608 2.20 4.30 -18.85
CA ASN A 608 2.09 5.59 -18.18
C ASN A 608 2.73 5.53 -16.78
N GLY A 609 3.51 6.54 -16.44
CA GLY A 609 4.12 6.71 -15.12
C GLY A 609 5.26 5.75 -14.80
N VAL A 610 5.63 4.81 -15.68
CA VAL A 610 6.67 3.79 -15.41
C VAL A 610 8.03 4.26 -15.94
N PRO A 611 9.03 4.52 -15.06
CA PRO A 611 10.38 4.88 -15.48
C PRO A 611 11.12 3.67 -16.04
N ARG A 612 12.03 3.89 -17.01
CA ARG A 612 12.96 2.83 -17.46
C ARG A 612 14.01 2.54 -16.42
N VAL A 613 14.54 3.57 -15.80
CA VAL A 613 15.58 3.47 -14.78
C VAL A 613 15.06 4.13 -13.52
N SER A 614 15.19 3.45 -12.41
CA SER A 614 14.95 4.00 -11.09
C SER A 614 15.91 3.40 -10.08
N GLY A 615 16.17 4.12 -8.99
CA GLY A 615 17.01 3.60 -7.93
C GLY A 615 17.06 4.53 -6.73
N SER A 616 17.49 3.99 -5.64
CA SER A 616 17.71 4.72 -4.40
C SER A 616 18.96 4.21 -3.69
N LEU A 617 19.52 5.08 -2.90
CA LEU A 617 20.64 4.79 -2.00
C LEU A 617 20.40 5.57 -0.71
N PHE A 618 20.56 4.92 0.43
CA PHE A 618 20.64 5.60 1.73
C PHE A 618 21.76 4.97 2.54
N ALA A 619 22.66 5.79 3.03
CA ALA A 619 23.75 5.40 3.91
C ALA A 619 23.63 6.20 5.22
N LEU A 620 23.80 5.50 6.33
CA LEU A 620 23.81 6.06 7.68
C LEU A 620 25.12 5.67 8.37
N TYR A 621 25.91 6.66 8.78
CA TYR A 621 26.99 6.48 9.75
C TYR A 621 26.40 6.66 11.15
N HIS A 622 26.68 5.72 12.05
CA HIS A 622 26.27 5.80 13.46
C HIS A 622 27.41 5.34 14.37
N ASP A 623 27.50 5.98 15.51
CA ASP A 623 28.55 5.68 16.50
C ASP A 623 28.11 6.23 17.87
N GLN A 624 28.94 6.03 18.88
CA GLN A 624 28.76 6.56 20.22
C GLN A 624 29.75 7.73 20.49
N LEU A 625 29.24 8.78 21.12
CA LEU A 625 30.07 9.85 21.63
C LEU A 625 30.82 9.37 22.88
N ALA A 626 31.86 10.11 23.30
CA ALA A 626 32.64 9.80 24.49
C ALA A 626 31.85 9.72 25.81
N ASN A 627 30.65 10.32 25.83
CA ASN A 627 29.72 10.26 26.95
C ASN A 627 28.77 9.07 26.89
N GLY A 628 28.92 8.17 25.91
CA GLY A 628 28.08 7.00 25.73
C GLY A 628 26.77 7.24 24.98
N SER A 629 26.46 8.47 24.51
CA SER A 629 25.26 8.77 23.75
C SER A 629 25.43 8.37 22.29
N ASP A 630 24.40 7.69 21.70
CA ASP A 630 24.40 7.28 20.31
C ASP A 630 24.03 8.44 19.39
N TYR A 631 24.67 8.49 18.23
CA TYR A 631 24.27 9.41 17.17
C TYR A 631 24.33 8.75 15.80
N GLY A 632 23.61 9.32 14.84
CA GLY A 632 23.69 8.90 13.45
C GLY A 632 23.46 10.06 12.49
N VAL A 633 24.19 10.02 11.37
CA VAL A 633 24.06 10.98 10.28
C VAL A 633 23.99 10.20 8.97
N GLY A 634 22.94 10.44 8.20
CA GLY A 634 22.69 9.72 6.97
C GLY A 634 22.35 10.64 5.79
N ALA A 635 22.62 10.15 4.60
CA ALA A 635 22.25 10.79 3.35
C ALA A 635 21.56 9.78 2.43
N GLY A 636 20.48 10.21 1.80
CA GLY A 636 19.70 9.44 0.85
C GLY A 636 19.65 10.09 -0.52
N LEU A 637 19.63 9.27 -1.56
CA LEU A 637 19.47 9.67 -2.95
C LEU A 637 18.34 8.83 -3.56
N VAL A 638 17.38 9.50 -4.23
CA VAL A 638 16.31 8.83 -4.99
C VAL A 638 16.34 9.35 -6.42
N HIS A 639 16.54 8.45 -7.38
CA HIS A 639 16.51 8.72 -8.81
C HIS A 639 15.32 8.05 -9.48
N VAL A 640 14.56 8.82 -10.28
CA VAL A 640 13.48 8.33 -11.11
C VAL A 640 13.68 8.88 -12.53
N GLY A 641 13.86 7.97 -13.48
CA GLY A 641 14.05 8.31 -14.90
C GLY A 641 12.82 8.95 -15.54
N ASP A 642 13.00 9.41 -16.77
CA ASP A 642 11.90 9.94 -17.58
C ASP A 642 10.83 8.88 -17.86
N ARG A 643 9.57 9.31 -17.91
CA ARG A 643 8.45 8.39 -18.11
C ARG A 643 7.29 9.05 -18.84
N PRO A 644 6.43 8.26 -19.55
CA PRO A 644 5.23 8.79 -20.18
C PRO A 644 4.29 9.45 -19.16
N GLY A 645 3.73 10.58 -19.50
CA GLY A 645 2.72 11.28 -18.69
C GLY A 645 1.29 10.82 -18.97
N THR A 646 1.07 10.13 -20.09
CA THR A 646 -0.22 9.56 -20.51
C THR A 646 -0.05 8.19 -21.15
N ALA A 647 -1.15 7.46 -21.30
CA ALA A 647 -1.16 6.14 -21.96
C ALA A 647 -0.80 6.22 -23.46
N THR A 648 -0.93 7.38 -24.08
CA THR A 648 -0.56 7.65 -25.50
C THR A 648 0.83 8.25 -25.65
N ASP A 649 1.56 8.47 -24.52
CA ASP A 649 2.89 9.14 -24.48
C ASP A 649 2.88 10.52 -25.16
N SER A 650 1.80 11.30 -24.93
CA SER A 650 1.60 12.62 -25.53
C SER A 650 2.52 13.70 -24.93
N TYR A 651 3.04 13.49 -23.75
CA TYR A 651 4.10 14.27 -23.09
C TYR A 651 4.84 13.38 -22.09
N ARG A 652 5.98 13.85 -21.61
CA ARG A 652 6.84 13.10 -20.68
C ARG A 652 7.01 13.84 -19.35
N LEU A 653 7.05 13.08 -18.28
CA LEU A 653 7.51 13.56 -16.99
C LEU A 653 9.05 13.48 -16.98
N PRO A 654 9.75 14.59 -16.72
CA PRO A 654 11.21 14.63 -16.69
C PRO A 654 11.80 13.69 -15.63
N ALA A 655 13.01 13.21 -15.88
CA ALA A 655 13.80 12.53 -14.87
C ALA A 655 14.17 13.48 -13.72
N TYR A 656 14.26 12.96 -12.52
CA TYR A 656 14.69 13.71 -11.36
C TYR A 656 15.55 12.89 -10.41
N THR A 657 16.35 13.61 -9.62
CA THR A 657 17.09 13.07 -8.49
C THR A 657 16.86 13.99 -7.30
N THR A 658 16.45 13.42 -6.18
CA THR A 658 16.35 14.12 -4.89
C THR A 658 17.40 13.61 -3.93
N VAL A 659 17.92 14.49 -3.08
CA VAL A 659 18.85 14.17 -2.01
C VAL A 659 18.16 14.50 -0.69
N ASN A 660 18.24 13.55 0.26
CA ASN A 660 17.66 13.69 1.59
C ASN A 660 18.77 13.57 2.64
N LEU A 661 18.64 14.29 3.73
CA LEU A 661 19.52 14.15 4.90
C LEU A 661 18.70 13.72 6.10
N SER A 662 19.28 12.86 6.92
CA SER A 662 18.67 12.39 8.16
C SER A 662 19.74 12.34 9.24
N SER A 663 19.38 12.75 10.46
CA SER A 663 20.24 12.56 11.61
C SER A 663 19.44 12.33 12.87
N TYR A 664 20.05 11.64 13.82
CA TYR A 664 19.54 11.51 15.17
C TYR A 664 20.65 11.63 16.21
N TRP A 665 20.25 12.02 17.41
CA TRP A 665 21.09 12.03 18.59
C TRP A 665 20.29 11.47 19.76
N GLN A 666 20.72 10.33 20.31
CA GLN A 666 20.21 9.74 21.55
C GLN A 666 20.86 10.46 22.71
N PHE A 667 20.31 11.61 23.07
CA PHE A 667 20.87 12.51 24.09
C PHE A 667 21.01 11.83 25.47
N SER A 668 20.02 11.01 25.81
CA SER A 668 20.01 10.14 26.99
C SER A 668 19.17 8.92 26.68
N GLU A 669 19.20 7.86 27.50
CA GLU A 669 18.43 6.65 27.28
C GLU A 669 16.95 6.92 26.93
N PRO A 670 16.21 7.83 27.63
CA PRO A 670 14.83 8.13 27.30
C PRO A 670 14.65 9.15 26.16
N LEU A 671 15.66 9.96 25.80
CA LEU A 671 15.48 11.13 24.95
C LEU A 671 16.27 11.06 23.65
N ARG A 672 15.55 11.01 22.51
CA ARG A 672 16.12 11.02 21.16
C ARG A 672 15.68 12.29 20.42
N LEU A 673 16.63 12.98 19.81
CA LEU A 673 16.42 14.11 18.93
C LEU A 673 16.62 13.67 17.47
N THR A 674 15.82 14.19 16.55
CA THR A 674 15.95 13.90 15.11
C THR A 674 15.93 15.18 14.30
N PHE A 675 16.72 15.21 13.22
CA PHE A 675 16.72 16.29 12.23
C PHE A 675 16.71 15.69 10.83
N ASN A 676 15.76 16.12 9.99
CA ASN A 676 15.60 15.59 8.64
C ASN A 676 15.43 16.74 7.63
N VAL A 677 16.01 16.55 6.44
CA VAL A 677 15.81 17.42 5.29
C VAL A 677 15.46 16.56 4.09
N ASP A 678 14.21 16.61 3.65
CA ASP A 678 13.79 15.96 2.42
C ASP A 678 13.95 16.93 1.24
N ASN A 679 14.39 16.42 0.10
CA ASN A 679 14.64 17.20 -1.11
C ASN A 679 15.54 18.41 -0.82
N LEU A 680 16.76 18.16 -0.36
CA LEU A 680 17.75 19.16 0.12
C LEU A 680 17.92 20.33 -0.86
N PHE A 681 17.98 20.07 -2.16
CA PHE A 681 18.22 21.05 -3.21
C PHE A 681 16.95 21.70 -3.75
N ASP A 682 15.79 21.45 -3.11
CA ASP A 682 14.47 21.98 -3.50
C ASP A 682 14.12 21.73 -4.98
N LYS A 683 14.53 20.57 -5.50
CA LYS A 683 14.26 20.15 -6.88
C LYS A 683 12.77 20.13 -7.15
N THR A 684 12.34 20.77 -8.24
CA THR A 684 10.98 20.57 -8.78
C THR A 684 10.93 19.23 -9.51
N TYR A 685 9.96 18.41 -9.18
CA TYR A 685 9.74 17.11 -9.79
C TYR A 685 8.25 16.73 -9.74
N TYR A 686 7.87 15.70 -10.49
CA TYR A 686 6.49 15.22 -10.59
C TYR A 686 6.42 13.78 -10.18
N THR A 687 5.52 13.41 -9.27
CA THR A 687 5.37 12.03 -8.78
C THR A 687 4.57 11.17 -9.73
N GLY A 688 3.58 11.74 -10.44
CA GLY A 688 2.76 11.01 -11.40
C GLY A 688 1.85 11.90 -12.22
N SER A 689 1.22 11.33 -13.22
CA SER A 689 0.18 11.96 -14.02
C SER A 689 -0.80 10.90 -14.54
N LEU A 690 -2.09 11.25 -14.65
CA LEU A 690 -3.11 10.42 -15.30
C LEU A 690 -3.57 10.99 -16.63
N ALA A 691 -3.56 12.32 -16.74
CA ALA A 691 -4.01 13.09 -17.90
C ALA A 691 -3.40 14.49 -17.84
N THR A 692 -3.54 15.27 -18.90
CA THR A 692 -3.06 16.66 -18.96
C THR A 692 -3.56 17.56 -17.82
N PHE A 693 -4.71 17.24 -17.23
CA PHE A 693 -5.33 17.96 -16.10
C PHE A 693 -5.10 17.29 -14.74
N SER A 694 -4.10 16.43 -14.61
CA SER A 694 -3.85 15.68 -13.36
C SER A 694 -2.35 15.38 -13.21
N LEU A 695 -1.54 16.41 -13.24
CA LEU A 695 -0.10 16.35 -13.01
C LEU A 695 0.20 16.58 -11.53
N GLN A 696 0.83 15.62 -10.87
CA GLN A 696 1.16 15.70 -9.45
C GLN A 696 2.57 16.19 -9.20
N PRO A 697 2.76 17.43 -8.71
CA PRO A 697 4.06 17.89 -8.25
C PRO A 697 4.47 17.19 -6.95
N GLY A 698 5.75 16.85 -6.85
CA GLY A 698 6.34 16.40 -5.59
C GLY A 698 6.44 17.53 -4.54
N LEU A 699 6.64 17.16 -3.30
CA LEU A 699 6.91 18.13 -2.24
C LEU A 699 8.25 18.82 -2.51
N GLY A 700 8.30 20.13 -2.32
CA GLY A 700 9.55 20.86 -2.23
C GLY A 700 10.30 20.52 -0.96
N ARG A 701 11.44 21.18 -0.72
CA ARG A 701 12.25 20.96 0.47
C ARG A 701 11.39 21.03 1.76
N LEU A 702 11.51 19.98 2.57
CA LEU A 702 10.88 19.86 3.88
C LEU A 702 11.97 19.69 4.94
N VAL A 703 12.11 20.65 5.82
CA VAL A 703 13.01 20.57 6.98
C VAL A 703 12.17 20.27 8.21
N SER A 704 12.59 19.30 9.02
CA SER A 704 11.87 18.92 10.23
C SER A 704 12.80 18.54 11.37
N VAL A 705 12.34 18.84 12.59
CA VAL A 705 12.98 18.48 13.87
C VAL A 705 11.99 17.67 14.67
N GLY A 706 12.46 16.63 15.32
CA GLY A 706 11.65 15.76 16.15
C GLY A 706 12.31 15.48 17.50
N VAL A 707 11.45 15.20 18.48
CA VAL A 707 11.82 14.73 19.82
C VAL A 707 11.02 13.46 20.06
N GLN A 708 11.68 12.42 20.54
CA GLN A 708 11.07 11.18 21.02
C GLN A 708 11.50 10.96 22.46
N TYR A 709 10.54 10.60 23.30
CA TYR A 709 10.77 10.32 24.72
C TYR A 709 10.20 8.95 25.07
N ARG A 710 11.05 8.08 25.63
CA ARG A 710 10.69 6.77 26.19
C ARG A 710 10.55 6.86 27.70
N PHE A 711 9.53 6.24 28.27
CA PHE A 711 9.21 6.28 29.70
C PHE A 711 8.60 4.97 30.21
#